data_39f51f13b848d37b5a9d546443477a9f
#
_entry.id   39f51f13b848d37b5a9d546443477a9f
#
_cell.length_a   1.000
_cell.length_b   1.000
_cell.length_c   1.000
_cell.angle_alpha   90.00
_cell.angle_beta   90.00
_cell.angle_gamma   90.00
#
_symmetry.space_group_name_H-M   'P 1'
#
loop_
_entity.id
_entity.type
_entity.pdbx_description
1 polymer ?
#
loop_
_entity_poly.entity_id
_entity_poly.type
_entity_poly.pdbx_seq_one_letter_code
_entity_poly.pdbx_strand_id
1 'polypeptide(L)'
;MLQLKNIVKDYGEGDSKVQALKGVSINFRANEFVSILGHSGCGKTTLLNIVGGLDQYTDGDLIIKGKTTKKYKDKDWDTYRNHSVGFVFQSYNLIMHQTVLQNVELALTLSGVSKSERRRRAKEVLEKVGLGSQIHKKPNQMSGGQMQRVAIARALINDPEILLADEPTGALDTETSVQIMDLLKEIAKDRLVIMVTHNPELAEQYSTRIVKLLDGEITDDSMPYSDEEAAKETYEELSKKDLKHKRMSYFTALNLSFNNLLTKKGRTLLTAFAGSIGIIGIALILSLSDGFRNYIKSVEEDTLSTYPLEITDESIDMSAMMGIMLGTEMKSEEEHDMDKVYSNNFVGNYMKNMLGEVKVNDMVSFKDYIEEGDGQKMKDYTSDIMYTYGITINAYKSDVEKEVYQVNPSTVFDSIGFGSMSEMDNLGMTGTQSTTNVWSEMISNQELLENQYDVVAGRWPENYDEVVMVVTKDNEISDYELYSLGIRDVSEMQEMMRAALKGETKTYPNTSYTYDDLLSLTYKVIPSSDFYEYDDSEKCYVDKSDDADYLKDKIKNGLDIKVVGIVRPNEDATVHSITTTIGYTHALVEKLMDLSRDSEVGKAQLDDPDKNVFTGYEFGADLNEEAQKEAEQQAQDAMSEMGIADMTEDQLYEYMASLPADQLKQFMQTMTEQTQSVSNSMSLSDLKSAENATYDDNLVTLGIAYENDPKVIRIYPIDFESKEKIIDVIEEYNDMVKANGEEEKEISYTDMVGTMMSSISTIINAISYVLMAFAAISLVVSSIMIGIITYISVLERTKEIGVLRSIGASKKDISRVFNAETIIIGFVAGLIGIGVTVLLNIPINAVIHHFAGLTGVAKLPVTGGALLVVISVVLTMIGGLIPSRVASKKDPVEALRSE
;
A
#
# COMPACT_ATOMS: atom_id res chain seq x y z
N MET A 1 -2.14 23.81 67.13
CA MET A 1 -2.50 23.44 65.73
C MET A 1 -1.26 23.30 64.82
N LEU A 2 -0.38 24.27 64.80
CA LEU A 2 0.86 24.28 63.95
C LEU A 2 2.05 24.63 64.86
N GLN A 3 3.14 23.84 64.82
CA GLN A 3 4.34 24.04 65.60
C GLN A 3 5.59 23.98 64.70
N LEU A 4 6.45 24.95 64.81
CA LEU A 4 7.79 25.01 64.23
C LEU A 4 8.81 24.79 65.34
N LYS A 5 9.71 23.83 65.20
CA LYS A 5 10.76 23.53 66.14
C LYS A 5 12.12 23.64 65.46
N ASN A 6 12.89 24.65 65.83
CA ASN A 6 14.26 24.93 65.36
C ASN A 6 14.39 24.87 63.84
N ILE A 7 13.47 25.52 63.10
CA ILE A 7 13.45 25.52 61.65
C ILE A 7 14.61 26.29 61.07
N VAL A 8 15.45 25.61 60.32
CA VAL A 8 16.58 26.18 59.55
C VAL A 8 16.29 26.07 58.04
N LYS A 9 16.60 27.07 57.26
CA LYS A 9 16.53 27.08 55.84
C LYS A 9 17.74 27.74 55.22
N ASP A 10 18.46 26.98 54.44
CA ASP A 10 19.61 27.39 53.62
C ASP A 10 19.26 27.38 52.14
N TYR A 11 19.69 28.38 51.39
CA TYR A 11 19.63 28.44 49.91
C TYR A 11 21.05 28.49 49.36
N GLY A 12 21.27 27.91 48.17
CA GLY A 12 22.57 27.83 47.52
C GLY A 12 23.46 26.71 48.07
N GLU A 13 24.55 26.46 47.38
CA GLU A 13 25.58 25.45 47.74
C GLU A 13 26.98 26.11 47.81
N GLY A 14 27.86 25.55 48.65
CA GLY A 14 29.24 26.05 48.81
C GLY A 14 29.30 27.49 49.34
N ASP A 15 30.16 28.33 48.73
CA ASP A 15 30.42 29.71 49.18
C ASP A 15 29.24 30.68 48.95
N SER A 16 28.25 30.27 48.16
CA SER A 16 27.02 31.07 47.92
C SER A 16 25.86 30.71 48.84
N LYS A 17 26.13 29.97 49.92
CA LYS A 17 25.10 29.55 50.89
C LYS A 17 24.59 30.72 51.71
N VAL A 18 23.27 30.98 51.62
CA VAL A 18 22.58 32.01 52.41
C VAL A 18 21.60 31.34 53.35
N GLN A 19 21.79 31.56 54.66
CA GLN A 19 20.88 31.02 55.67
C GLN A 19 19.71 32.00 55.89
N ALA A 20 18.55 31.65 55.30
CA ALA A 20 17.36 32.49 55.34
C ALA A 20 16.55 32.36 56.64
N LEU A 21 16.63 31.22 57.31
CA LEU A 21 16.07 31.01 58.65
C LEU A 21 17.10 30.32 59.53
N LYS A 22 17.27 30.82 60.78
CA LYS A 22 18.32 30.42 61.71
C LYS A 22 17.83 29.76 62.97
N GLY A 23 16.94 28.81 62.90
CA GLY A 23 16.42 28.06 64.06
C GLY A 23 15.10 28.63 64.61
N VAL A 24 14.17 28.95 63.73
CA VAL A 24 12.88 29.55 64.13
C VAL A 24 12.02 28.53 64.86
N SER A 25 11.61 28.93 66.09
CA SER A 25 10.69 28.13 66.93
C SER A 25 9.44 28.94 67.27
N ILE A 26 8.25 28.50 66.89
CA ILE A 26 7.00 29.22 67.14
C ILE A 26 5.79 28.22 67.07
N ASN A 27 4.83 28.41 67.93
CA ASN A 27 3.56 27.66 67.98
C ASN A 27 2.39 28.59 67.62
N PHE A 28 1.38 28.07 66.87
CA PHE A 28 0.20 28.83 66.45
C PHE A 28 -1.07 28.19 67.05
N ARG A 29 -2.03 29.00 67.48
CA ARG A 29 -3.36 28.58 67.90
C ARG A 29 -4.29 28.33 66.73
N ALA A 30 -5.40 27.66 66.98
CA ALA A 30 -6.33 27.31 65.85
C ALA A 30 -7.06 28.55 65.29
N ASN A 31 -7.43 29.48 66.07
CA ASN A 31 -8.22 30.66 65.64
C ASN A 31 -7.52 31.92 66.13
N GLU A 32 -6.53 32.39 65.36
CA GLU A 32 -5.83 33.65 65.65
C GLU A 32 -5.42 34.35 64.34
N PHE A 33 -5.26 35.63 64.41
CA PHE A 33 -4.69 36.46 63.34
C PHE A 33 -3.26 36.88 63.74
N VAL A 34 -2.29 36.18 63.16
CA VAL A 34 -0.86 36.43 63.41
C VAL A 34 -0.24 37.20 62.28
N SER A 35 0.37 38.39 62.64
CA SER A 35 1.24 39.12 61.69
C SER A 35 2.71 38.86 62.01
N ILE A 36 3.44 38.42 60.96
CA ILE A 36 4.89 38.28 60.97
C ILE A 36 5.44 39.58 60.38
N LEU A 37 6.02 40.43 61.21
CA LEU A 37 6.53 41.78 60.90
C LEU A 37 8.05 41.72 60.74
N GLY A 38 8.62 42.37 59.72
CA GLY A 38 10.05 42.51 59.56
C GLY A 38 10.43 43.21 58.28
N HIS A 39 11.68 43.58 58.08
CA HIS A 39 12.19 44.25 56.89
C HIS A 39 12.18 43.29 55.68
N SER A 40 12.30 43.89 54.50
CA SER A 40 12.47 43.07 53.27
C SER A 40 13.75 42.22 53.35
N GLY A 41 13.67 40.95 52.95
CA GLY A 41 14.81 40.03 52.96
C GLY A 41 15.06 39.26 54.29
N CYS A 42 14.35 39.57 55.38
CA CYS A 42 14.60 38.95 56.70
C CYS A 42 14.06 37.50 56.83
N GLY A 43 13.54 36.85 55.78
CA GLY A 43 13.10 35.47 55.80
C GLY A 43 11.58 35.24 55.93
N LYS A 44 10.73 36.31 55.96
CA LYS A 44 9.27 36.22 56.15
C LYS A 44 8.56 35.30 55.12
N THR A 45 8.76 35.56 53.85
CA THR A 45 8.17 34.75 52.77
C THR A 45 8.71 33.31 52.76
N THR A 46 10.00 33.14 53.14
CA THR A 46 10.57 31.79 53.31
C THR A 46 9.85 31.00 54.42
N LEU A 47 9.63 31.66 55.55
CA LEU A 47 8.91 31.08 56.68
C LEU A 47 7.47 30.69 56.26
N LEU A 48 6.77 31.58 55.56
CA LEU A 48 5.42 31.36 55.07
C LEU A 48 5.35 30.20 54.08
N ASN A 49 6.34 30.11 53.15
CA ASN A 49 6.45 29.02 52.20
C ASN A 49 6.70 27.64 52.84
N ILE A 50 7.51 27.59 53.89
CA ILE A 50 7.72 26.36 54.68
C ILE A 50 6.46 25.96 55.41
N VAL A 51 5.78 26.88 56.09
CA VAL A 51 4.49 26.63 56.74
C VAL A 51 3.45 26.14 55.74
N GLY A 52 3.40 26.72 54.55
CA GLY A 52 2.51 26.34 53.47
C GLY A 52 2.91 25.04 52.74
N GLY A 53 4.06 24.46 53.05
CA GLY A 53 4.58 23.28 52.39
C GLY A 53 4.94 23.51 50.89
N LEU A 54 5.20 24.77 50.52
CA LEU A 54 5.70 25.14 49.15
C LEU A 54 7.20 24.94 49.07
N ASP A 55 7.92 25.15 50.16
CA ASP A 55 9.35 24.94 50.32
C ASP A 55 9.64 23.97 51.48
N GLN A 56 10.78 23.32 51.45
CA GLN A 56 11.22 22.38 52.48
C GLN A 56 12.30 23.04 53.35
N TYR A 57 12.18 22.85 54.66
CA TYR A 57 13.21 23.28 55.61
C TYR A 57 14.48 22.41 55.50
N THR A 58 15.63 22.96 55.82
CA THR A 58 16.93 22.27 55.80
C THR A 58 17.12 21.43 57.04
N ASP A 59 16.76 21.97 58.19
CA ASP A 59 16.78 21.27 59.49
C ASP A 59 15.64 21.77 60.39
N GLY A 60 15.39 21.06 61.50
CA GLY A 60 14.29 21.30 62.41
C GLY A 60 13.11 20.34 62.19
N ASP A 61 11.93 20.71 62.70
CA ASP A 61 10.71 19.93 62.53
C ASP A 61 9.47 20.84 62.50
N LEU A 62 8.68 20.65 61.46
CA LEU A 62 7.34 21.24 61.33
C LEU A 62 6.30 20.22 61.74
N ILE A 63 5.54 20.53 62.79
CA ILE A 63 4.51 19.66 63.34
C ILE A 63 3.13 20.25 63.01
N ILE A 64 2.30 19.46 62.34
CA ILE A 64 0.94 19.83 61.93
C ILE A 64 -0.05 18.91 62.65
N LYS A 65 -0.93 19.45 63.48
CA LYS A 65 -1.90 18.68 64.28
C LYS A 65 -1.23 17.50 65.00
N GLY A 66 -0.09 17.77 65.64
CA GLY A 66 0.65 16.78 66.40
C GLY A 66 1.44 15.74 65.59
N LYS A 67 1.46 15.83 64.26
CA LYS A 67 2.21 14.92 63.39
C LYS A 67 3.44 15.64 62.79
N THR A 68 4.62 15.02 62.92
CA THR A 68 5.85 15.54 62.29
C THR A 68 5.81 15.40 60.75
N THR A 69 6.25 16.45 60.07
CA THR A 69 6.33 16.48 58.62
C THR A 69 7.60 15.84 58.05
N LYS A 70 8.58 15.42 58.92
CA LYS A 70 9.79 14.69 58.48
C LYS A 70 9.50 13.41 57.69
N LYS A 71 8.35 12.81 57.90
CA LYS A 71 7.89 11.57 57.21
C LYS A 71 6.98 11.85 56.01
N TYR A 72 6.66 13.11 55.72
CA TYR A 72 5.78 13.47 54.60
C TYR A 72 6.44 13.20 53.29
N LYS A 73 5.68 12.57 52.39
CA LYS A 73 6.03 12.41 50.99
C LYS A 73 5.37 13.50 50.16
N ASP A 74 5.79 13.68 48.92
CA ASP A 74 5.19 14.66 48.00
C ASP A 74 3.65 14.64 48.01
N LYS A 75 3.07 13.44 48.11
CA LYS A 75 1.62 13.25 48.15
C LYS A 75 0.98 13.82 49.41
N ASP A 76 1.65 13.77 50.56
CA ASP A 76 1.14 14.28 51.81
C ASP A 76 1.18 15.81 51.78
N TRP A 77 2.25 16.39 51.23
CA TRP A 77 2.35 17.80 50.98
C TRP A 77 1.31 18.32 49.98
N ASP A 78 1.03 17.56 48.86
CA ASP A 78 -0.02 17.94 47.91
C ASP A 78 -1.40 17.93 48.60
N THR A 79 -1.66 16.97 49.52
CA THR A 79 -2.91 16.91 50.29
C THR A 79 -3.01 18.09 51.25
N TYR A 80 -1.94 18.39 51.98
CA TYR A 80 -1.88 19.49 52.90
C TYR A 80 -2.18 20.83 52.24
N ARG A 81 -1.54 21.10 51.09
CA ARG A 81 -1.78 22.33 50.30
C ARG A 81 -3.19 22.40 49.71
N ASN A 82 -3.82 21.25 49.41
CA ASN A 82 -5.14 21.22 48.80
C ASN A 82 -6.27 21.40 49.82
N HIS A 83 -6.13 20.81 51.02
CA HIS A 83 -7.22 20.74 51.99
C HIS A 83 -7.01 21.58 53.26
N SER A 84 -5.77 21.69 53.73
CA SER A 84 -5.51 22.32 55.02
C SER A 84 -5.06 23.78 54.95
N VAL A 85 -4.50 24.20 53.81
CA VAL A 85 -3.93 25.53 53.65
C VAL A 85 -4.54 26.27 52.46
N GLY A 86 -4.90 27.52 52.68
CA GLY A 86 -5.19 28.48 51.59
C GLY A 86 -4.05 29.48 51.45
N PHE A 87 -3.61 29.78 50.26
CA PHE A 87 -2.50 30.67 50.02
C PHE A 87 -2.93 31.93 49.26
N VAL A 88 -2.65 33.10 49.81
CA VAL A 88 -2.85 34.43 49.20
C VAL A 88 -1.49 35.03 48.93
N PHE A 89 -1.13 35.15 47.67
CA PHE A 89 0.18 35.63 47.22
C PHE A 89 0.23 37.14 47.03
N GLN A 90 1.38 37.73 47.13
CA GLN A 90 1.62 39.15 46.95
C GLN A 90 1.22 39.61 45.51
N SER A 91 1.53 38.85 44.48
CA SER A 91 1.28 39.17 43.06
C SER A 91 0.00 38.54 42.51
N TYR A 92 -1.04 38.30 43.30
CA TYR A 92 -2.34 37.70 43.01
C TYR A 92 -2.25 36.29 42.42
N ASN A 93 -1.33 36.01 41.51
CA ASN A 93 -1.10 34.73 40.82
C ASN A 93 -2.36 34.13 40.24
N LEU A 94 -3.14 34.94 39.52
CA LEU A 94 -4.34 34.55 38.82
C LEU A 94 -3.98 34.11 37.39
N ILE A 95 -4.73 33.12 36.86
CA ILE A 95 -4.60 32.70 35.47
C ILE A 95 -5.35 33.68 34.61
N MET A 96 -4.63 34.53 33.84
CA MET A 96 -5.16 35.70 33.13
C MET A 96 -6.17 35.39 32.06
N HIS A 97 -6.09 34.24 31.40
CA HIS A 97 -7.01 33.83 30.34
C HIS A 97 -8.30 33.19 30.87
N GLN A 98 -8.35 32.82 32.15
CA GLN A 98 -9.53 32.25 32.80
C GLN A 98 -10.39 33.33 33.44
N THR A 99 -11.70 33.08 33.55
CA THR A 99 -12.61 33.97 34.25
C THR A 99 -12.38 33.95 35.76
N VAL A 100 -12.89 34.92 36.46
CA VAL A 100 -12.91 34.96 37.94
C VAL A 100 -13.45 33.68 38.54
N LEU A 101 -14.62 33.23 38.03
CA LEU A 101 -15.23 31.96 38.49
C LEU A 101 -14.28 30.77 38.27
N GLN A 102 -13.68 30.66 37.09
CA GLN A 102 -12.76 29.56 36.75
C GLN A 102 -11.49 29.57 37.60
N ASN A 103 -10.93 30.76 37.93
CA ASN A 103 -9.80 30.87 38.84
C ASN A 103 -10.11 30.36 40.22
N VAL A 104 -11.33 30.64 40.76
CA VAL A 104 -11.75 30.16 42.05
C VAL A 104 -12.11 28.67 42.02
N GLU A 105 -12.80 28.17 40.99
CA GLU A 105 -13.12 26.75 40.81
C GLU A 105 -11.89 25.84 40.71
N LEU A 106 -10.72 26.40 40.41
CA LEU A 106 -9.50 25.63 40.07
C LEU A 106 -9.07 24.70 41.22
N ALA A 107 -9.11 25.15 42.45
CA ALA A 107 -8.78 24.35 43.64
C ALA A 107 -9.70 23.12 43.79
N LEU A 108 -11.02 23.29 43.61
CA LEU A 108 -11.99 22.19 43.64
C LEU A 108 -11.88 21.27 42.39
N THR A 109 -11.39 21.79 41.27
CA THR A 109 -11.13 20.98 40.10
C THR A 109 -10.05 19.94 40.33
N LEU A 110 -9.02 20.31 41.06
CA LEU A 110 -7.93 19.42 41.48
C LEU A 110 -8.40 18.38 42.48
N SER A 111 -9.35 18.74 43.37
CA SER A 111 -9.95 17.84 44.36
C SER A 111 -10.99 16.85 43.74
N GLY A 112 -11.25 16.94 42.42
CA GLY A 112 -12.17 16.01 41.74
C GLY A 112 -13.64 16.20 42.06
N VAL A 113 -14.05 17.41 42.51
CA VAL A 113 -15.43 17.77 42.80
C VAL A 113 -16.20 17.94 41.48
N SER A 114 -17.48 17.59 41.44
CA SER A 114 -18.35 17.70 40.26
C SER A 114 -18.50 19.15 39.78
N LYS A 115 -18.68 19.36 38.48
CA LYS A 115 -18.77 20.70 37.86
C LYS A 115 -19.91 21.55 38.46
N SER A 116 -21.05 20.95 38.77
CA SER A 116 -22.18 21.65 39.34
C SER A 116 -21.85 22.16 40.75
N GLU A 117 -21.28 21.31 41.59
CA GLU A 117 -20.93 21.62 42.95
C GLU A 117 -19.78 22.65 43.05
N ARG A 118 -18.75 22.53 42.21
CA ARG A 118 -17.68 23.53 42.09
C ARG A 118 -18.22 24.91 41.81
N ARG A 119 -19.13 25.01 40.80
CA ARG A 119 -19.74 26.31 40.43
C ARG A 119 -20.57 26.88 41.53
N ARG A 120 -21.33 26.04 42.27
CA ARG A 120 -22.15 26.49 43.38
C ARG A 120 -21.27 27.10 44.46
N ARG A 121 -20.25 26.33 44.96
CA ARG A 121 -19.32 26.80 46.00
C ARG A 121 -18.51 28.01 45.57
N ALA A 122 -18.03 28.04 44.32
CA ALA A 122 -17.27 29.20 43.81
C ALA A 122 -18.08 30.47 43.78
N LYS A 123 -19.38 30.41 43.42
CA LYS A 123 -20.29 31.57 43.49
C LYS A 123 -20.52 32.03 44.91
N GLU A 124 -20.79 31.11 45.83
CA GLU A 124 -20.99 31.40 47.28
C GLU A 124 -19.77 32.10 47.89
N VAL A 125 -18.58 31.63 47.61
CA VAL A 125 -17.35 32.26 48.09
C VAL A 125 -17.12 33.60 47.44
N LEU A 126 -17.37 33.75 46.13
CA LEU A 126 -17.25 35.04 45.44
C LEU A 126 -18.27 36.08 45.92
N GLU A 127 -19.47 35.68 46.31
CA GLU A 127 -20.46 36.50 46.96
C GLU A 127 -19.97 36.99 48.34
N LYS A 128 -19.38 36.09 49.14
CA LYS A 128 -18.81 36.45 50.45
C LYS A 128 -17.69 37.49 50.35
N VAL A 129 -16.88 37.43 49.32
CA VAL A 129 -15.83 38.46 49.11
C VAL A 129 -16.32 39.69 48.29
N GLY A 130 -17.63 39.82 48.02
CA GLY A 130 -18.22 40.96 47.38
C GLY A 130 -18.04 41.02 45.86
N LEU A 131 -17.77 39.87 45.18
CA LEU A 131 -17.52 39.75 43.74
C LEU A 131 -18.56 38.95 42.99
N GLY A 132 -19.73 38.68 43.53
CA GLY A 132 -20.80 37.90 42.94
C GLY A 132 -21.24 38.37 41.52
N SER A 133 -21.22 39.68 41.28
CA SER A 133 -21.54 40.27 39.95
C SER A 133 -20.39 40.21 38.94
N GLN A 134 -19.16 39.86 39.36
CA GLN A 134 -17.96 39.93 38.51
C GLN A 134 -17.46 38.53 38.02
N ILE A 135 -18.25 37.48 38.25
CA ILE A 135 -17.84 36.08 38.02
C ILE A 135 -17.43 35.75 36.59
N HIS A 136 -17.92 36.49 35.59
CA HIS A 136 -17.62 36.28 34.15
C HIS A 136 -16.47 37.10 33.64
N LYS A 137 -15.99 38.13 34.40
CA LYS A 137 -14.83 38.91 34.00
C LYS A 137 -13.52 38.09 34.08
N LYS A 138 -12.52 38.56 33.34
CA LYS A 138 -11.14 38.04 33.41
C LYS A 138 -10.32 38.97 34.33
N PRO A 139 -9.18 38.46 34.90
CA PRO A 139 -8.34 39.28 35.79
C PRO A 139 -7.88 40.61 35.19
N ASN A 140 -7.57 40.65 33.88
CA ASN A 140 -7.18 41.88 33.18
C ASN A 140 -8.29 42.95 33.06
N GLN A 141 -9.51 42.64 33.47
CA GLN A 141 -10.67 43.55 33.48
C GLN A 141 -11.02 44.00 34.92
N MET A 142 -10.15 43.74 35.88
CA MET A 142 -10.37 43.97 37.29
C MET A 142 -9.33 44.90 37.90
N SER A 143 -9.71 45.63 38.97
CA SER A 143 -8.75 46.41 39.77
C SER A 143 -7.87 45.51 40.60
N GLY A 144 -6.73 46.03 41.08
CA GLY A 144 -5.84 45.25 41.96
C GLY A 144 -6.53 44.69 43.20
N GLY A 145 -7.36 45.48 43.91
CA GLY A 145 -8.12 45.02 45.05
C GLY A 145 -9.18 43.96 44.71
N GLN A 146 -9.82 44.08 43.54
CA GLN A 146 -10.73 43.02 43.07
C GLN A 146 -9.95 41.71 42.77
N MET A 147 -8.78 41.81 42.14
CA MET A 147 -7.93 40.64 41.87
C MET A 147 -7.46 39.98 43.20
N GLN A 148 -7.14 40.76 44.22
CA GLN A 148 -6.78 40.26 45.54
C GLN A 148 -7.95 39.52 46.19
N ARG A 149 -9.16 40.05 46.11
CA ARG A 149 -10.37 39.36 46.63
C ARG A 149 -10.64 38.06 45.86
N VAL A 150 -10.35 37.96 44.56
CA VAL A 150 -10.39 36.68 43.81
C VAL A 150 -9.35 35.69 44.34
N ALA A 151 -8.12 36.15 44.64
CA ALA A 151 -7.07 35.32 45.22
C ALA A 151 -7.49 34.79 46.62
N ILE A 152 -8.08 35.63 47.44
CA ILE A 152 -8.64 35.22 48.75
C ILE A 152 -9.79 34.22 48.56
N ALA A 153 -10.73 34.47 47.64
CA ALA A 153 -11.80 33.55 47.31
C ALA A 153 -11.26 32.17 46.87
N ARG A 154 -10.23 32.14 46.04
CA ARG A 154 -9.54 30.93 45.60
C ARG A 154 -8.90 30.19 46.75
N ALA A 155 -8.31 30.90 47.69
CA ALA A 155 -7.70 30.30 48.89
C ALA A 155 -8.77 29.68 49.83
N LEU A 156 -9.96 30.27 49.92
CA LEU A 156 -11.04 29.87 50.82
C LEU A 156 -11.95 28.74 50.30
N ILE A 157 -11.95 28.47 48.99
CA ILE A 157 -12.98 27.60 48.39
C ILE A 157 -12.95 26.15 48.89
N ASN A 158 -11.78 25.67 49.32
CA ASN A 158 -11.57 24.35 49.89
C ASN A 158 -11.84 24.32 51.41
N ASP A 159 -12.26 25.44 51.99
CA ASP A 159 -12.50 25.61 53.43
C ASP A 159 -11.26 25.26 54.27
N PRO A 160 -10.08 25.88 54.04
CA PRO A 160 -8.86 25.54 54.71
C PRO A 160 -8.89 26.01 56.17
N GLU A 161 -8.19 25.28 57.05
CA GLU A 161 -8.02 25.64 58.48
C GLU A 161 -6.97 26.73 58.69
N ILE A 162 -6.04 26.85 57.77
CA ILE A 162 -4.92 27.81 57.78
C ILE A 162 -4.99 28.66 56.53
N LEU A 163 -5.00 29.98 56.69
CA LEU A 163 -4.85 30.95 55.62
C LEU A 163 -3.50 31.66 55.76
N LEU A 164 -2.68 31.52 54.74
CA LEU A 164 -1.37 32.17 54.62
C LEU A 164 -1.48 33.34 53.66
N ALA A 165 -1.07 34.53 54.08
CA ALA A 165 -1.14 35.74 53.29
C ALA A 165 0.23 36.43 53.23
N ASP A 166 0.82 36.45 52.04
CA ASP A 166 2.11 37.10 51.75
C ASP A 166 1.88 38.52 51.21
N GLU A 167 2.08 39.51 52.08
CA GLU A 167 1.92 40.95 51.82
C GLU A 167 0.59 41.26 51.06
N PRO A 168 -0.56 40.90 51.59
CA PRO A 168 -1.83 40.93 50.86
C PRO A 168 -2.32 42.34 50.49
N THR A 169 -1.69 43.41 51.00
CA THR A 169 -1.97 44.83 50.74
C THR A 169 -0.87 45.54 49.98
N GLY A 170 0.27 44.91 49.72
CA GLY A 170 1.48 45.56 49.20
C GLY A 170 1.37 46.27 47.85
N ALA A 171 0.37 45.91 47.04
CA ALA A 171 0.13 46.47 45.71
C ALA A 171 -1.22 47.22 45.61
N LEU A 172 -1.80 47.64 46.77
CA LEU A 172 -3.12 48.25 46.84
C LEU A 172 -3.05 49.66 47.42
N ASP A 173 -4.05 50.48 47.07
CA ASP A 173 -4.30 51.75 47.69
C ASP A 173 -4.79 51.57 49.14
N THR A 174 -4.75 52.64 49.93
CA THR A 174 -5.04 52.62 51.34
C THR A 174 -6.48 52.13 51.65
N GLU A 175 -7.45 52.63 50.87
CA GLU A 175 -8.84 52.30 51.12
C GLU A 175 -9.13 50.80 50.83
N THR A 176 -8.60 50.31 49.72
CA THR A 176 -8.70 48.87 49.33
C THR A 176 -7.96 47.98 50.33
N SER A 177 -6.80 48.46 50.84
CA SER A 177 -6.03 47.72 51.85
C SER A 177 -6.82 47.51 53.15
N VAL A 178 -7.55 48.55 53.65
CA VAL A 178 -8.44 48.47 54.78
C VAL A 178 -9.52 47.40 54.54
N GLN A 179 -10.20 47.41 53.35
CA GLN A 179 -11.24 46.45 53.00
C GLN A 179 -10.71 44.98 52.94
N ILE A 180 -9.48 44.77 52.51
CA ILE A 180 -8.82 43.44 52.50
C ILE A 180 -8.52 43.02 53.93
N MET A 181 -8.01 43.95 54.78
CA MET A 181 -7.68 43.66 56.15
C MET A 181 -8.95 43.33 56.99
N ASP A 182 -10.03 44.05 56.81
CA ASP A 182 -11.33 43.74 57.41
C ASP A 182 -11.84 42.33 57.01
N LEU A 183 -11.70 41.95 55.74
CA LEU A 183 -12.05 40.63 55.25
C LEU A 183 -11.19 39.55 55.92
N LEU A 184 -9.86 39.75 56.02
CA LEU A 184 -8.94 38.78 56.65
C LEU A 184 -9.25 38.67 58.18
N LYS A 185 -9.57 39.76 58.85
CA LYS A 185 -9.99 39.76 60.25
C LYS A 185 -11.28 38.99 60.51
N GLU A 186 -12.24 39.08 59.57
CA GLU A 186 -13.47 38.31 59.62
C GLU A 186 -13.18 36.80 59.45
N ILE A 187 -12.34 36.45 58.51
CA ILE A 187 -11.91 35.05 58.26
C ILE A 187 -11.16 34.48 59.45
N ALA A 188 -10.37 35.27 60.19
CA ALA A 188 -9.58 34.84 61.35
C ALA A 188 -10.42 34.47 62.58
N LYS A 189 -11.71 34.76 62.59
CA LYS A 189 -12.61 34.33 63.68
C LYS A 189 -12.75 32.82 63.78
N ASP A 190 -12.72 32.14 62.61
CA ASP A 190 -13.02 30.71 62.54
C ASP A 190 -11.80 29.86 62.19
N ARG A 191 -10.64 30.48 61.84
CA ARG A 191 -9.42 29.79 61.39
C ARG A 191 -8.13 30.55 61.71
N LEU A 192 -6.99 29.86 61.62
CA LEU A 192 -5.69 30.48 61.75
C LEU A 192 -5.34 31.29 60.48
N VAL A 193 -5.10 32.61 60.67
CA VAL A 193 -4.58 33.47 59.58
C VAL A 193 -3.15 33.87 59.95
N ILE A 194 -2.18 33.57 59.07
CA ILE A 194 -0.79 34.00 59.21
C ILE A 194 -0.50 34.95 58.07
N MET A 195 -0.28 36.22 58.42
CA MET A 195 0.03 37.25 57.43
C MET A 195 1.49 37.70 57.61
N VAL A 196 2.17 37.87 56.51
CA VAL A 196 3.49 38.49 56.40
C VAL A 196 3.28 39.91 55.90
N THR A 197 3.86 40.88 56.58
CA THR A 197 3.79 42.30 56.20
C THR A 197 5.05 43.07 56.64
N HIS A 198 5.31 44.16 55.96
CA HIS A 198 6.30 45.14 56.34
C HIS A 198 5.67 46.44 56.92
N ASN A 199 4.32 46.48 56.95
CA ASN A 199 3.55 47.66 57.50
C ASN A 199 3.17 47.39 58.96
N PRO A 200 3.79 48.10 59.94
CA PRO A 200 3.52 47.92 61.34
C PRO A 200 2.10 48.42 61.70
N GLU A 201 1.60 49.49 61.10
CA GLU A 201 0.29 50.09 61.44
C GLU A 201 -0.84 49.10 61.15
N LEU A 202 -0.82 48.39 59.98
CA LEU A 202 -1.81 47.39 59.66
C LEU A 202 -1.68 46.15 60.56
N ALA A 203 -0.46 45.76 60.94
CA ALA A 203 -0.26 44.66 61.83
C ALA A 203 -0.86 44.97 63.23
N GLU A 204 -0.62 46.17 63.82
CA GLU A 204 -1.12 46.57 65.08
C GLU A 204 -2.66 46.72 65.09
N GLN A 205 -3.24 47.26 64.08
CA GLN A 205 -4.68 47.47 63.99
C GLN A 205 -5.54 46.20 63.86
N TYR A 206 -5.01 45.18 63.09
CA TYR A 206 -5.83 44.09 62.63
C TYR A 206 -5.48 42.74 63.30
N SER A 207 -4.24 42.52 63.74
CA SER A 207 -3.76 41.24 64.22
C SER A 207 -4.02 41.07 65.71
N THR A 208 -4.32 39.83 66.12
CA THR A 208 -4.39 39.47 67.53
C THR A 208 -3.00 39.20 68.12
N ARG A 209 -2.01 38.91 67.28
CA ARG A 209 -0.64 38.62 67.71
C ARG A 209 0.33 39.12 66.68
N ILE A 210 1.41 39.73 67.09
CA ILE A 210 2.49 40.25 66.24
C ILE A 210 3.78 39.52 66.59
N VAL A 211 4.44 38.91 65.58
CA VAL A 211 5.74 38.26 65.69
C VAL A 211 6.74 39.05 64.87
N LYS A 212 7.84 39.53 65.49
CA LYS A 212 8.89 40.28 64.76
C LYS A 212 9.99 39.32 64.34
N LEU A 213 10.29 39.32 63.06
CA LEU A 213 11.35 38.53 62.43
C LEU A 213 12.47 39.47 61.93
N LEU A 214 13.70 39.20 62.32
CA LEU A 214 14.89 39.92 61.92
C LEU A 214 15.99 38.91 61.55
N ASP A 215 16.54 39.03 60.36
CA ASP A 215 17.67 38.19 59.86
C ASP A 215 17.52 36.69 60.09
N GLY A 216 16.33 36.22 59.97
CA GLY A 216 16.01 34.81 60.07
C GLY A 216 15.72 34.29 61.49
N GLU A 217 15.62 35.16 62.49
CA GLU A 217 15.35 34.84 63.86
C GLU A 217 14.14 35.64 64.41
N ILE A 218 13.35 35.00 65.32
CA ILE A 218 12.26 35.70 66.04
C ILE A 218 12.85 36.55 67.12
N THR A 219 12.62 37.87 67.02
CA THR A 219 13.12 38.82 68.03
C THR A 219 12.07 39.25 69.07
N ASP A 220 10.77 39.17 68.72
CA ASP A 220 9.70 39.59 69.59
C ASP A 220 8.41 38.86 69.24
N ASP A 221 7.57 38.59 70.26
CA ASP A 221 6.28 37.93 70.12
C ASP A 221 5.30 38.52 71.16
N SER A 222 4.30 39.25 70.67
CA SER A 222 3.38 40.00 71.52
C SER A 222 2.47 39.11 72.44
N MET A 223 2.27 37.82 72.06
CA MET A 223 1.40 36.93 72.74
C MET A 223 1.89 35.43 72.65
N PRO A 224 3.06 35.12 73.22
CA PRO A 224 3.72 33.86 73.05
C PRO A 224 2.76 32.68 73.36
N TYR A 225 2.93 31.57 72.68
CA TYR A 225 2.19 30.34 72.90
C TYR A 225 3.18 29.23 73.27
N SER A 226 3.16 28.76 74.49
CA SER A 226 4.16 27.83 75.02
C SER A 226 3.95 26.37 74.48
N ASP A 227 5.04 25.60 74.52
CA ASP A 227 4.99 24.20 74.14
C ASP A 227 4.06 23.38 75.08
N GLU A 228 3.96 23.78 76.39
CA GLU A 228 3.13 23.12 77.37
C GLU A 228 1.63 23.41 77.11
N GLU A 229 1.27 24.58 76.68
CA GLU A 229 -0.08 24.92 76.20
C GLU A 229 -0.46 24.22 74.95
N ALA A 230 0.46 24.19 73.96
CA ALA A 230 0.27 23.51 72.69
C ALA A 230 0.13 21.96 72.85
N ALA A 231 0.78 21.36 73.80
CA ALA A 231 0.70 19.93 74.06
C ALA A 231 -0.66 19.50 74.70
N LYS A 232 -1.44 20.45 75.25
CA LYS A 232 -2.79 20.17 75.84
C LYS A 232 -3.89 20.14 74.79
N GLU A 233 -3.65 20.63 73.55
CA GLU A 233 -4.65 20.56 72.51
C GLU A 233 -4.80 19.12 71.99
N THR A 234 -5.99 18.58 72.14
CA THR A 234 -6.33 17.27 71.58
C THR A 234 -6.89 17.44 70.14
N TYR A 235 -6.25 16.84 69.17
CA TYR A 235 -6.70 16.88 67.74
C TYR A 235 -7.46 15.61 67.43
N GLU A 236 -8.67 15.74 66.90
CA GLU A 236 -9.37 14.59 66.30
C GLU A 236 -8.54 14.01 65.13
N GLU A 237 -8.22 12.72 65.19
CA GLU A 237 -7.58 12.05 64.08
C GLU A 237 -8.54 12.03 62.89
N LEU A 238 -8.19 12.79 61.86
CA LEU A 238 -8.86 12.66 60.57
C LEU A 238 -8.82 11.19 60.13
N SER A 239 -10.00 10.59 59.98
CA SER A 239 -10.11 9.19 59.60
C SER A 239 -9.42 9.00 58.24
N LYS A 240 -8.75 7.85 58.03
CA LYS A 240 -8.14 7.52 56.73
C LYS A 240 -9.14 7.52 55.57
N LYS A 241 -10.46 7.55 55.83
CA LYS A 241 -11.54 7.68 54.83
C LYS A 241 -11.69 9.11 54.31
N ASP A 242 -11.46 10.12 55.12
CA ASP A 242 -11.61 11.54 54.73
C ASP A 242 -10.40 12.05 53.93
N LEU A 243 -9.27 11.34 54.03
CA LEU A 243 -8.04 11.58 53.24
C LEU A 243 -7.97 10.83 51.91
N LYS A 244 -9.08 10.24 51.44
CA LYS A 244 -9.09 9.63 50.11
C LYS A 244 -8.88 10.70 49.06
N HIS A 245 -7.65 10.74 48.50
CA HIS A 245 -7.29 11.52 47.33
C HIS A 245 -8.26 11.26 46.20
N LYS A 246 -9.21 12.13 45.96
CA LYS A 246 -9.93 12.21 44.68
C LYS A 246 -8.95 12.88 43.70
N ARG A 247 -8.38 12.10 42.78
CA ARG A 247 -7.51 12.60 41.73
C ARG A 247 -8.35 13.29 40.67
N MET A 248 -7.75 14.24 39.94
CA MET A 248 -8.37 14.86 38.77
C MET A 248 -8.73 13.77 37.76
N SER A 249 -9.98 13.78 37.26
CA SER A 249 -10.43 12.88 36.20
C SER A 249 -9.72 13.16 34.89
N TYR A 250 -9.48 12.12 34.10
CA TYR A 250 -8.90 12.27 32.75
C TYR A 250 -9.76 13.18 31.86
N PHE A 251 -11.09 13.07 31.93
CA PHE A 251 -12.01 13.96 31.21
C PHE A 251 -11.90 15.42 31.67
N THR A 252 -11.64 15.65 32.97
CA THR A 252 -11.42 17.03 33.48
C THR A 252 -10.10 17.59 32.95
N ALA A 253 -9.05 16.77 32.86
CA ALA A 253 -7.77 17.16 32.28
C ALA A 253 -7.91 17.47 30.79
N LEU A 254 -8.62 16.64 30.01
CA LEU A 254 -8.94 16.87 28.60
C LEU A 254 -9.68 18.19 28.40
N ASN A 255 -10.75 18.45 29.17
CA ASN A 255 -11.52 19.68 29.05
C ASN A 255 -10.70 20.95 29.41
N LEU A 256 -9.84 20.83 30.44
CA LEU A 256 -8.94 21.92 30.82
C LEU A 256 -7.93 22.21 29.70
N SER A 257 -7.31 21.15 29.15
CA SER A 257 -6.37 21.25 28.04
C SER A 257 -7.01 21.79 26.77
N PHE A 258 -8.22 21.34 26.43
CA PHE A 258 -8.97 21.84 25.27
C PHE A 258 -9.24 23.34 25.36
N ASN A 259 -9.71 23.83 26.51
CA ASN A 259 -9.92 25.25 26.75
C ASN A 259 -8.60 26.05 26.64
N ASN A 260 -7.51 25.49 27.14
CA ASN A 260 -6.19 26.11 27.04
C ASN A 260 -5.70 26.24 25.58
N LEU A 261 -5.88 25.17 24.78
CA LEU A 261 -5.55 25.17 23.36
C LEU A 261 -6.34 26.21 22.58
N LEU A 262 -7.63 26.38 22.93
CA LEU A 262 -8.50 27.38 22.29
C LEU A 262 -8.07 28.84 22.59
N THR A 263 -7.30 29.10 23.64
CA THR A 263 -6.80 30.44 23.92
C THR A 263 -5.67 30.86 22.97
N LYS A 264 -4.91 29.92 22.45
CA LYS A 264 -3.76 30.12 21.52
C LYS A 264 -3.98 29.42 20.18
N LYS A 265 -5.15 29.65 19.54
CA LYS A 265 -5.62 28.93 18.32
C LYS A 265 -4.56 28.85 17.20
N GLY A 266 -3.87 29.98 16.92
CA GLY A 266 -2.87 30.04 15.86
C GLY A 266 -1.69 29.08 16.08
N ARG A 267 -1.15 29.04 17.31
CA ARG A 267 -0.09 28.11 17.67
C ARG A 267 -0.55 26.65 17.59
N THR A 268 -1.71 26.36 18.16
CA THR A 268 -2.30 25.01 18.16
C THR A 268 -2.47 24.50 16.74
N LEU A 269 -3.02 25.33 15.83
CA LEU A 269 -3.21 24.99 14.43
C LEU A 269 -1.86 24.75 13.71
N LEU A 270 -0.88 25.64 13.92
CA LEU A 270 0.45 25.48 13.34
C LEU A 270 1.15 24.18 13.82
N THR A 271 1.01 23.88 15.11
CA THR A 271 1.58 22.64 15.68
C THR A 271 0.89 21.40 15.11
N ALA A 272 -0.43 21.42 15.00
CA ALA A 272 -1.20 20.33 14.41
C ALA A 272 -0.89 20.16 12.91
N PHE A 273 -0.72 21.28 12.18
CA PHE A 273 -0.33 21.26 10.76
C PHE A 273 1.08 20.70 10.58
N ALA A 274 2.05 21.14 11.39
CA ALA A 274 3.41 20.59 11.36
C ALA A 274 3.41 19.07 11.66
N GLY A 275 2.58 18.65 12.60
CA GLY A 275 2.38 17.22 12.92
C GLY A 275 1.67 16.43 11.81
N SER A 276 0.83 17.08 11.00
CA SER A 276 0.08 16.41 9.94
C SER A 276 0.92 16.10 8.69
N ILE A 277 2.06 16.76 8.47
CA ILE A 277 2.89 16.59 7.25
C ILE A 277 3.31 15.12 7.06
N GLY A 278 3.81 14.48 8.12
CA GLY A 278 4.17 13.07 8.06
C GLY A 278 2.96 12.14 7.81
N ILE A 279 1.80 12.50 8.38
CA ILE A 279 0.56 11.75 8.16
C ILE A 279 0.07 11.91 6.72
N ILE A 280 0.14 13.11 6.15
CA ILE A 280 -0.21 13.38 4.74
C ILE A 280 0.66 12.50 3.82
N GLY A 281 1.98 12.46 4.05
CA GLY A 281 2.88 11.65 3.24
C GLY A 281 2.51 10.16 3.23
N ILE A 282 2.30 9.56 4.41
CA ILE A 282 1.89 8.14 4.50
C ILE A 282 0.50 7.92 3.93
N ALA A 283 -0.44 8.83 4.20
CA ALA A 283 -1.81 8.70 3.72
C ALA A 283 -1.88 8.77 2.18
N LEU A 284 -1.06 9.62 1.53
CA LEU A 284 -0.95 9.67 0.07
C LEU A 284 -0.35 8.38 -0.50
N ILE A 285 0.72 7.86 0.13
CA ILE A 285 1.36 6.61 -0.30
C ILE A 285 0.37 5.44 -0.17
N LEU A 286 -0.32 5.33 0.97
CA LEU A 286 -1.34 4.30 1.18
C LEU A 286 -2.50 4.43 0.19
N SER A 287 -2.94 5.67 -0.08
CA SER A 287 -4.02 5.94 -1.04
C SER A 287 -3.66 5.50 -2.45
N LEU A 288 -2.43 5.77 -2.88
CA LEU A 288 -1.95 5.42 -4.21
C LEU A 288 -1.64 3.91 -4.31
N SER A 289 -0.98 3.34 -3.29
CA SER A 289 -0.62 1.91 -3.26
C SER A 289 -1.87 1.00 -3.23
N ASP A 290 -2.86 1.35 -2.40
CA ASP A 290 -4.13 0.62 -2.34
C ASP A 290 -4.92 0.74 -3.65
N GLY A 291 -4.93 1.93 -4.23
CA GLY A 291 -5.57 2.17 -5.51
C GLY A 291 -4.92 1.41 -6.67
N PHE A 292 -3.59 1.37 -6.72
CA PHE A 292 -2.90 0.57 -7.73
C PHE A 292 -3.14 -0.93 -7.55
N ARG A 293 -3.16 -1.43 -6.31
CA ARG A 293 -3.49 -2.83 -6.06
C ARG A 293 -4.91 -3.18 -6.52
N ASN A 294 -5.87 -2.32 -6.24
CA ASN A 294 -7.26 -2.54 -6.69
C ASN A 294 -7.36 -2.45 -8.21
N TYR A 295 -6.61 -1.55 -8.84
CA TYR A 295 -6.56 -1.45 -10.30
C TYR A 295 -5.91 -2.71 -10.92
N ILE A 296 -4.78 -3.18 -10.37
CA ILE A 296 -4.16 -4.43 -10.82
C ILE A 296 -5.14 -5.59 -10.69
N LYS A 297 -5.82 -5.70 -9.55
CA LYS A 297 -6.83 -6.75 -9.33
C LYS A 297 -7.98 -6.67 -10.35
N SER A 298 -8.44 -5.46 -10.69
CA SER A 298 -9.46 -5.28 -11.74
C SER A 298 -8.94 -5.69 -13.11
N VAL A 299 -7.71 -5.27 -13.48
CA VAL A 299 -7.08 -5.70 -14.74
C VAL A 299 -6.87 -7.22 -14.75
N GLU A 300 -6.50 -7.81 -13.64
CA GLU A 300 -6.33 -9.26 -13.50
C GLU A 300 -7.67 -10.00 -13.67
N GLU A 301 -8.74 -9.54 -13.03
CA GLU A 301 -10.09 -10.07 -13.20
C GLU A 301 -10.57 -9.95 -14.64
N ASP A 302 -10.38 -8.81 -15.27
CA ASP A 302 -10.75 -8.59 -16.69
C ASP A 302 -9.90 -9.45 -17.63
N THR A 303 -8.64 -9.71 -17.27
CA THR A 303 -7.67 -10.45 -18.09
C THR A 303 -7.85 -11.98 -17.99
N LEU A 304 -8.36 -12.49 -16.87
CA LEU A 304 -8.58 -13.94 -16.66
C LEU A 304 -9.50 -14.59 -17.69
N SER A 305 -10.46 -13.86 -18.22
CA SER A 305 -11.37 -14.34 -19.27
C SER A 305 -10.69 -14.48 -20.66
N THR A 306 -9.47 -13.93 -20.81
CA THR A 306 -8.75 -13.91 -22.07
C THR A 306 -7.45 -14.72 -22.03
N TYR A 307 -6.80 -14.75 -20.86
CA TYR A 307 -5.58 -15.53 -20.67
C TYR A 307 -5.86 -16.68 -19.71
N PRO A 308 -6.21 -17.85 -20.25
CA PRO A 308 -6.47 -19.05 -19.45
C PRO A 308 -5.19 -19.56 -18.77
N LEU A 309 -5.36 -20.45 -17.82
CA LEU A 309 -4.32 -21.38 -17.46
C LEU A 309 -4.12 -22.34 -18.63
N GLU A 310 -2.92 -22.42 -19.15
CA GLU A 310 -2.60 -23.22 -20.33
C GLU A 310 -1.73 -24.42 -19.96
N ILE A 311 -2.17 -25.60 -20.37
CA ILE A 311 -1.45 -26.86 -20.27
C ILE A 311 -1.21 -27.33 -21.66
N THR A 312 0.06 -27.39 -22.07
CA THR A 312 0.49 -27.91 -23.39
C THR A 312 1.05 -29.31 -23.23
N ASP A 313 0.95 -30.16 -24.25
CA ASP A 313 1.57 -31.50 -24.25
C ASP A 313 3.09 -31.43 -23.99
N GLU A 314 3.76 -30.45 -24.57
CA GLU A 314 5.15 -30.10 -24.27
C GLU A 314 5.22 -28.76 -23.53
N SER A 315 5.73 -28.76 -22.29
CA SER A 315 5.85 -27.54 -21.53
C SER A 315 7.31 -27.09 -21.37
N ILE A 316 7.56 -25.82 -21.68
CA ILE A 316 8.82 -25.13 -21.41
C ILE A 316 8.62 -24.24 -20.18
N ASP A 317 9.55 -24.26 -19.25
CA ASP A 317 9.47 -23.38 -18.06
C ASP A 317 9.64 -21.89 -18.44
N MET A 318 8.53 -21.27 -18.80
CA MET A 318 8.45 -19.84 -19.15
C MET A 318 8.79 -18.93 -17.96
N SER A 319 8.64 -19.40 -16.74
CA SER A 319 8.95 -18.60 -15.54
C SER A 319 10.46 -18.43 -15.35
N ALA A 320 11.23 -19.47 -15.62
CA ALA A 320 12.69 -19.41 -15.65
C ALA A 320 13.17 -18.48 -16.78
N MET A 321 12.57 -18.58 -17.95
CA MET A 321 12.90 -17.72 -19.11
C MET A 321 12.60 -16.24 -18.83
N MET A 322 11.48 -15.94 -18.18
CA MET A 322 11.09 -14.58 -17.80
C MET A 322 11.99 -14.03 -16.67
N GLY A 323 12.38 -14.86 -15.73
CA GLY A 323 13.36 -14.53 -14.68
C GLY A 323 14.71 -14.12 -15.25
N ILE A 324 15.17 -14.82 -16.30
CA ILE A 324 16.38 -14.48 -17.04
C ILE A 324 16.21 -13.14 -17.77
N MET A 325 15.10 -12.94 -18.48
CA MET A 325 14.81 -11.70 -19.23
C MET A 325 14.69 -10.47 -18.33
N LEU A 326 14.14 -10.62 -17.13
CA LEU A 326 14.03 -9.56 -16.12
C LEU A 326 15.31 -9.37 -15.30
N GLY A 327 16.35 -10.18 -15.52
CA GLY A 327 17.64 -10.09 -14.84
C GLY A 327 17.59 -10.53 -13.37
N THR A 328 16.53 -11.19 -12.92
CA THR A 328 16.39 -11.69 -11.54
C THR A 328 17.24 -12.92 -11.27
N GLU A 329 17.50 -13.73 -12.28
CA GLU A 329 18.38 -14.91 -12.21
C GLU A 329 19.84 -14.65 -12.63
N MET A 330 20.22 -13.37 -12.87
CA MET A 330 21.62 -13.03 -13.18
C MET A 330 22.57 -13.12 -11.98
N LYS A 331 22.10 -13.53 -10.80
CA LYS A 331 22.99 -13.74 -9.66
C LYS A 331 23.66 -15.11 -9.78
N SER A 332 24.99 -15.11 -9.77
CA SER A 332 25.79 -16.32 -9.53
C SER A 332 25.41 -16.88 -8.16
N GLU A 333 25.08 -18.16 -8.07
CA GLU A 333 24.82 -18.86 -6.80
C GLU A 333 26.08 -18.98 -5.93
N GLU A 334 27.28 -18.74 -6.48
CA GLU A 334 28.54 -18.78 -5.75
C GLU A 334 28.97 -17.39 -5.30
N GLU A 335 29.12 -17.22 -3.98
CA GLU A 335 29.79 -16.05 -3.41
C GLU A 335 31.28 -16.07 -3.79
N HIS A 336 31.74 -15.04 -4.51
CA HIS A 336 33.13 -14.89 -4.88
C HIS A 336 33.70 -13.54 -4.43
N ASP A 337 35.00 -13.49 -4.25
CA ASP A 337 35.74 -12.30 -3.85
C ASP A 337 35.63 -11.21 -4.93
N MET A 338 35.53 -9.93 -4.51
CA MET A 338 35.40 -8.78 -5.42
C MET A 338 36.77 -8.27 -5.95
N ASP A 339 37.77 -9.13 -6.01
CA ASP A 339 39.16 -8.80 -6.38
C ASP A 339 39.42 -8.85 -7.90
N LYS A 340 38.50 -9.48 -8.67
CA LYS A 340 38.59 -9.64 -10.12
C LYS A 340 37.19 -9.79 -10.74
N VAL A 341 37.12 -9.78 -12.07
CA VAL A 341 35.89 -10.02 -12.80
C VAL A 341 35.75 -11.52 -13.06
N TYR A 342 34.63 -12.09 -12.66
CA TYR A 342 34.26 -13.47 -12.89
C TYR A 342 33.28 -13.54 -14.09
N SER A 343 33.39 -14.59 -14.87
CA SER A 343 32.44 -14.87 -15.94
C SER A 343 31.17 -15.46 -15.35
N ASN A 344 30.02 -14.96 -15.78
CA ASN A 344 28.73 -15.58 -15.50
C ASN A 344 28.36 -16.47 -16.70
N ASN A 345 27.96 -17.70 -16.42
CA ASN A 345 27.58 -18.70 -17.43
C ASN A 345 26.13 -18.46 -17.93
N PHE A 346 25.79 -17.21 -18.21
CA PHE A 346 24.44 -16.79 -18.62
C PHE A 346 23.97 -17.54 -19.88
N VAL A 347 24.80 -17.59 -20.93
CA VAL A 347 24.42 -18.27 -22.20
C VAL A 347 24.29 -19.78 -21.98
N GLY A 348 25.16 -20.39 -21.19
CA GLY A 348 25.04 -21.80 -20.87
C GLY A 348 23.79 -22.15 -20.08
N ASN A 349 23.44 -21.32 -19.10
CA ASN A 349 22.20 -21.51 -18.33
C ASN A 349 20.95 -21.22 -19.20
N TYR A 350 20.99 -20.21 -20.06
CA TYR A 350 19.91 -19.91 -21.02
C TYR A 350 19.68 -21.10 -21.97
N MET A 351 20.77 -21.64 -22.57
CA MET A 351 20.67 -22.81 -23.44
C MET A 351 20.23 -24.05 -22.69
N LYS A 352 20.70 -24.25 -21.45
CA LYS A 352 20.28 -25.40 -20.64
C LYS A 352 18.79 -25.31 -20.28
N ASN A 353 18.26 -24.13 -20.01
CA ASN A 353 16.84 -23.94 -19.70
C ASN A 353 15.97 -23.99 -20.97
N MET A 354 16.51 -23.56 -22.10
CA MET A 354 15.82 -23.58 -23.40
C MET A 354 15.84 -24.96 -24.09
N LEU A 355 16.93 -25.72 -23.90
CA LEU A 355 17.12 -27.08 -24.42
C LEU A 355 17.04 -28.14 -23.30
N GLY A 356 16.82 -27.72 -22.05
CA GLY A 356 16.59 -28.59 -20.91
C GLY A 356 15.31 -29.37 -21.09
N GLU A 357 15.20 -30.49 -20.42
CA GLU A 357 14.12 -31.47 -20.56
C GLU A 357 12.77 -30.81 -20.85
N VAL A 358 12.32 -30.84 -22.09
CA VAL A 358 10.93 -30.55 -22.45
C VAL A 358 10.12 -31.52 -21.63
N LYS A 359 9.32 -31.00 -20.69
CA LYS A 359 8.46 -31.85 -19.88
C LYS A 359 7.23 -32.21 -20.67
N VAL A 360 7.04 -33.49 -20.93
CA VAL A 360 5.86 -33.97 -21.63
C VAL A 360 4.75 -34.20 -20.62
N ASN A 361 3.60 -33.57 -20.82
CA ASN A 361 2.40 -33.72 -20.02
C ASN A 361 1.53 -34.88 -20.53
N ASP A 362 1.06 -35.75 -19.64
CA ASP A 362 0.07 -36.79 -20.00
C ASP A 362 -1.34 -36.17 -20.11
N MET A 363 -1.63 -35.62 -21.30
CA MET A 363 -2.87 -34.91 -21.58
C MET A 363 -4.09 -35.81 -21.50
N VAL A 364 -3.95 -37.09 -21.88
CA VAL A 364 -5.00 -38.09 -21.86
C VAL A 364 -5.47 -38.38 -20.43
N SER A 365 -4.53 -38.75 -19.55
CA SER A 365 -4.85 -39.05 -18.15
C SER A 365 -5.40 -37.83 -17.41
N PHE A 366 -4.90 -36.64 -17.72
CA PHE A 366 -5.38 -35.42 -17.09
C PHE A 366 -6.77 -35.01 -17.59
N LYS A 367 -7.07 -35.16 -18.88
CA LYS A 367 -8.41 -34.95 -19.41
C LYS A 367 -9.42 -35.91 -18.77
N ASP A 368 -9.09 -37.20 -18.68
CA ASP A 368 -9.94 -38.21 -18.03
C ASP A 368 -10.20 -37.83 -16.55
N TYR A 369 -9.18 -37.30 -15.85
CA TYR A 369 -9.32 -36.83 -14.47
C TYR A 369 -10.28 -35.66 -14.35
N ILE A 370 -10.25 -34.69 -15.27
CA ILE A 370 -11.16 -33.54 -15.30
C ILE A 370 -12.57 -33.95 -15.71
N GLU A 371 -12.70 -34.84 -16.71
CA GLU A 371 -14.00 -35.17 -17.30
C GLU A 371 -14.76 -36.20 -16.48
N GLU A 372 -14.09 -37.26 -16.03
CA GLU A 372 -14.69 -38.42 -15.40
C GLU A 372 -14.23 -38.70 -13.96
N GLY A 373 -13.07 -38.08 -13.52
CA GLY A 373 -12.44 -38.34 -12.24
C GLY A 373 -12.82 -37.33 -11.14
N ASP A 374 -12.00 -37.30 -10.07
CA ASP A 374 -12.13 -36.40 -8.93
C ASP A 374 -11.88 -34.93 -9.29
N GLY A 375 -11.32 -34.68 -10.46
CA GLY A 375 -11.11 -33.35 -11.04
C GLY A 375 -12.36 -32.65 -11.55
N GLN A 376 -13.49 -33.35 -11.66
CA GLN A 376 -14.79 -32.75 -12.12
C GLN A 376 -15.16 -31.48 -11.32
N LYS A 377 -14.75 -31.37 -10.06
CA LYS A 377 -14.92 -30.16 -9.23
C LYS A 377 -14.30 -28.90 -9.84
N MET A 378 -13.34 -29.04 -10.75
CA MET A 378 -12.74 -27.92 -11.48
C MET A 378 -13.78 -27.16 -12.30
N LYS A 379 -14.79 -27.87 -12.84
CA LYS A 379 -15.88 -27.28 -13.62
C LYS A 379 -16.73 -26.27 -12.84
N ASP A 380 -16.77 -26.37 -11.51
CA ASP A 380 -17.47 -25.40 -10.64
C ASP A 380 -16.73 -24.05 -10.53
N TYR A 381 -15.46 -24.04 -10.91
CA TYR A 381 -14.56 -22.87 -10.82
C TYR A 381 -14.18 -22.31 -12.19
N THR A 382 -14.62 -22.96 -13.28
CA THR A 382 -14.29 -22.56 -14.64
C THR A 382 -15.51 -21.98 -15.36
N SER A 383 -15.27 -20.96 -16.16
CA SER A 383 -16.25 -20.44 -17.12
C SER A 383 -16.26 -21.26 -18.40
N ASP A 384 -15.09 -21.79 -18.81
CA ASP A 384 -14.93 -22.69 -19.96
C ASP A 384 -13.66 -23.52 -19.81
N ILE A 385 -13.62 -24.71 -20.43
CA ILE A 385 -12.44 -25.55 -20.62
C ILE A 385 -12.36 -25.89 -22.11
N MET A 386 -11.33 -25.36 -22.75
CA MET A 386 -11.15 -25.54 -24.20
C MET A 386 -10.05 -26.56 -24.48
N TYR A 387 -10.34 -27.54 -25.31
CA TYR A 387 -9.40 -28.57 -25.77
C TYR A 387 -8.99 -28.28 -27.20
N THR A 388 -7.71 -28.07 -27.44
CA THR A 388 -7.16 -27.78 -28.77
C THR A 388 -6.32 -28.97 -29.25
N TYR A 389 -6.50 -29.36 -30.50
CA TYR A 389 -5.96 -30.60 -31.06
C TYR A 389 -4.84 -30.40 -32.08
N GLY A 390 -4.32 -29.17 -32.22
CA GLY A 390 -3.22 -28.87 -33.16
C GLY A 390 -3.65 -28.96 -34.66
N ILE A 391 -4.94 -28.84 -34.95
CA ILE A 391 -5.43 -28.94 -36.34
C ILE A 391 -5.27 -27.57 -37.02
N THR A 392 -4.57 -27.56 -38.14
CA THR A 392 -4.39 -26.36 -38.96
C THR A 392 -5.64 -26.11 -39.81
N ILE A 393 -6.20 -24.91 -39.74
CA ILE A 393 -7.32 -24.51 -40.58
C ILE A 393 -6.77 -23.98 -41.91
N ASN A 394 -6.73 -24.82 -42.97
CA ASN A 394 -6.26 -24.44 -44.28
C ASN A 394 -7.38 -23.79 -45.09
N ALA A 395 -7.49 -22.43 -44.97
CA ALA A 395 -8.57 -21.64 -45.56
C ALA A 395 -8.09 -20.93 -46.86
N TYR A 396 -8.90 -20.97 -47.88
CA TYR A 396 -8.64 -20.39 -49.21
C TYR A 396 -9.80 -19.53 -49.67
N LYS A 397 -9.53 -18.59 -50.60
CA LYS A 397 -10.62 -17.88 -51.30
C LYS A 397 -11.44 -18.87 -52.13
N SER A 398 -12.77 -18.67 -52.14
CA SER A 398 -13.66 -19.53 -52.90
C SER A 398 -13.47 -19.41 -54.42
N ASP A 399 -13.01 -18.28 -54.96
CA ASP A 399 -12.72 -18.06 -56.38
C ASP A 399 -11.27 -18.42 -56.72
N VAL A 400 -11.07 -19.68 -57.09
CA VAL A 400 -9.74 -20.22 -57.49
C VAL A 400 -9.46 -20.16 -59.00
N GLU A 401 -10.36 -19.60 -59.80
CA GLU A 401 -10.20 -19.61 -61.28
C GLU A 401 -9.06 -18.71 -61.75
N LYS A 402 -8.77 -17.64 -60.98
CA LYS A 402 -7.67 -16.68 -61.29
C LYS A 402 -6.37 -17.09 -60.64
N GLU A 403 -6.44 -17.42 -59.38
CA GLU A 403 -5.28 -17.67 -58.51
C GLU A 403 -5.70 -18.48 -57.28
N VAL A 404 -4.85 -19.40 -56.84
CA VAL A 404 -4.99 -20.04 -55.54
C VAL A 404 -4.48 -19.07 -54.48
N TYR A 405 -5.35 -18.59 -53.60
CA TYR A 405 -4.99 -17.64 -52.54
C TYR A 405 -5.34 -18.24 -51.18
N GLN A 406 -4.29 -18.52 -50.40
CA GLN A 406 -4.44 -19.01 -49.05
C GLN A 406 -4.68 -17.84 -48.08
N VAL A 407 -5.76 -17.94 -47.31
CA VAL A 407 -6.22 -16.93 -46.34
C VAL A 407 -5.71 -17.27 -44.97
N ASN A 408 -5.67 -18.53 -44.61
CA ASN A 408 -5.17 -19.04 -43.32
C ASN A 408 -4.46 -20.39 -43.52
N PRO A 409 -3.27 -20.62 -43.00
CA PRO A 409 -2.35 -19.58 -42.52
C PRO A 409 -2.04 -18.54 -43.58
N SER A 410 -1.85 -17.27 -43.19
CA SER A 410 -1.67 -16.17 -44.12
C SER A 410 -0.29 -16.21 -44.78
N THR A 411 -0.25 -16.13 -46.10
CA THR A 411 0.97 -16.11 -46.92
C THR A 411 1.40 -14.67 -47.30
N VAL A 412 0.84 -13.65 -46.68
CA VAL A 412 1.12 -12.23 -46.99
C VAL A 412 2.59 -11.89 -46.72
N PHE A 413 3.18 -12.34 -45.64
CA PHE A 413 4.61 -12.11 -45.33
C PHE A 413 5.53 -12.81 -46.29
N ASP A 414 5.20 -14.01 -46.74
CA ASP A 414 5.97 -14.74 -47.77
C ASP A 414 5.97 -13.99 -49.09
N SER A 415 4.82 -13.43 -49.47
CA SER A 415 4.62 -12.69 -50.70
C SER A 415 5.45 -11.39 -50.78
N ILE A 416 5.90 -10.84 -49.67
CA ILE A 416 6.73 -9.64 -49.57
C ILE A 416 8.21 -9.93 -49.23
N GLY A 417 8.59 -11.22 -49.12
CA GLY A 417 9.97 -11.65 -48.91
C GLY A 417 10.40 -11.76 -47.46
N PHE A 418 9.45 -11.85 -46.54
CA PHE A 418 9.68 -12.11 -45.11
C PHE A 418 9.26 -13.54 -44.66
N GLY A 419 9.42 -14.52 -45.56
CA GLY A 419 9.06 -15.91 -45.32
C GLY A 419 9.74 -16.58 -44.12
N SER A 420 10.88 -16.05 -43.67
CA SER A 420 11.53 -16.52 -42.42
C SER A 420 10.72 -16.25 -41.13
N MET A 421 9.70 -15.41 -41.19
CA MET A 421 8.83 -15.20 -40.05
C MET A 421 7.83 -16.36 -39.88
N SER A 422 7.37 -16.96 -40.98
CA SER A 422 6.54 -18.18 -40.93
C SER A 422 7.34 -19.41 -40.45
N GLU A 423 8.63 -19.48 -40.79
CA GLU A 423 9.53 -20.52 -40.26
C GLU A 423 9.79 -20.36 -38.75
N MET A 424 9.89 -19.13 -38.22
CA MET A 424 10.01 -18.87 -36.78
C MET A 424 8.72 -19.22 -36.02
N ASP A 425 7.55 -19.04 -36.64
CA ASP A 425 6.27 -19.49 -36.09
C ASP A 425 6.24 -21.01 -35.96
N ASN A 426 6.67 -21.73 -36.99
CA ASN A 426 6.73 -23.20 -37.01
C ASN A 426 7.74 -23.76 -36.01
N LEU A 427 8.75 -22.99 -35.62
CA LEU A 427 9.72 -23.36 -34.59
C LEU A 427 9.25 -22.96 -33.15
N GLY A 428 8.01 -22.48 -32.97
CA GLY A 428 7.47 -22.06 -31.68
C GLY A 428 8.15 -20.83 -31.05
N MET A 429 8.99 -20.13 -31.80
CA MET A 429 9.79 -19.00 -31.27
C MET A 429 9.00 -17.71 -31.11
N THR A 430 7.79 -17.62 -31.69
CA THR A 430 6.91 -16.45 -31.60
C THR A 430 5.91 -16.50 -30.44
N GLY A 431 5.95 -17.56 -29.64
CA GLY A 431 5.05 -17.75 -28.50
C GLY A 431 3.74 -18.42 -28.89
N THR A 432 2.73 -18.35 -28.02
CA THR A 432 1.44 -19.04 -28.18
C THR A 432 0.52 -18.45 -29.27
N GLN A 433 0.93 -17.38 -29.95
CA GLN A 433 0.17 -16.77 -31.04
C GLN A 433 1.02 -16.77 -32.32
N SER A 434 0.64 -17.61 -33.29
CA SER A 434 1.21 -17.60 -34.62
C SER A 434 0.89 -16.26 -35.31
N THR A 435 1.89 -15.61 -35.87
CA THR A 435 1.73 -14.34 -36.61
C THR A 435 1.08 -14.53 -37.98
N THR A 436 0.96 -15.79 -38.46
CA THR A 436 0.38 -16.16 -39.73
C THR A 436 -1.08 -16.57 -39.65
N ASN A 437 -1.55 -16.97 -38.48
CA ASN A 437 -2.95 -17.36 -38.32
C ASN A 437 -3.85 -16.12 -38.11
N VAL A 438 -4.79 -15.92 -39.05
CA VAL A 438 -5.83 -14.88 -38.95
C VAL A 438 -7.19 -15.43 -38.58
N TRP A 439 -7.26 -16.74 -38.31
CA TRP A 439 -8.41 -17.47 -37.82
C TRP A 439 -8.09 -18.10 -36.46
N SER A 440 -9.03 -18.02 -35.50
CA SER A 440 -8.90 -18.66 -34.19
C SER A 440 -10.19 -19.34 -33.77
N GLU A 441 -10.06 -20.38 -32.98
CA GLU A 441 -11.17 -21.09 -32.37
C GLU A 441 -11.79 -20.23 -31.27
N MET A 442 -13.12 -20.13 -31.25
CA MET A 442 -13.86 -19.40 -30.23
C MET A 442 -14.08 -20.28 -28.98
N ILE A 443 -14.14 -19.65 -27.83
CA ILE A 443 -14.59 -20.32 -26.60
C ILE A 443 -16.03 -20.83 -26.75
N SER A 444 -16.34 -21.92 -26.06
CA SER A 444 -17.65 -22.55 -26.15
C SER A 444 -18.76 -21.85 -25.36
N ASN A 445 -18.36 -21.03 -24.40
CA ASN A 445 -19.30 -20.32 -23.51
C ASN A 445 -19.89 -19.08 -24.19
N GLN A 446 -21.17 -19.23 -24.67
CA GLN A 446 -21.89 -18.17 -25.36
C GLN A 446 -22.11 -16.93 -24.48
N GLU A 447 -22.38 -17.11 -23.19
CA GLU A 447 -22.61 -15.98 -22.26
C GLU A 447 -21.34 -15.14 -22.11
N LEU A 448 -20.16 -15.76 -22.10
CA LEU A 448 -18.88 -15.08 -22.02
C LEU A 448 -18.57 -14.31 -23.32
N LEU A 449 -18.92 -14.87 -24.48
CA LEU A 449 -18.81 -14.16 -25.77
C LEU A 449 -19.73 -12.94 -25.83
N GLU A 450 -20.98 -13.07 -25.42
CA GLU A 450 -21.95 -11.97 -25.40
C GLU A 450 -21.60 -10.87 -24.39
N ASN A 451 -20.86 -11.20 -23.32
CA ASN A 451 -20.34 -10.21 -22.38
C ASN A 451 -19.13 -9.42 -22.93
N GLN A 452 -18.39 -9.97 -23.88
CA GLN A 452 -17.20 -9.35 -24.45
C GLN A 452 -17.47 -8.62 -25.78
N TYR A 453 -18.47 -9.04 -26.54
CA TYR A 453 -18.71 -8.55 -27.90
C TYR A 453 -20.16 -8.17 -28.13
N ASP A 454 -20.33 -7.09 -28.89
CA ASP A 454 -21.61 -6.68 -29.48
C ASP A 454 -21.71 -7.25 -30.91
N VAL A 455 -22.80 -7.92 -31.23
CA VAL A 455 -23.11 -8.30 -32.63
C VAL A 455 -23.55 -7.08 -33.41
N VAL A 456 -22.69 -6.59 -34.32
CA VAL A 456 -22.94 -5.40 -35.11
C VAL A 456 -23.85 -5.72 -36.33
N ALA A 457 -23.66 -6.89 -36.92
CA ALA A 457 -24.48 -7.38 -38.03
C ALA A 457 -24.50 -8.91 -38.06
N GLY A 458 -25.59 -9.49 -38.53
CA GLY A 458 -25.73 -10.94 -38.60
C GLY A 458 -26.03 -11.62 -37.27
N ARG A 459 -25.38 -12.74 -36.97
CA ARG A 459 -25.54 -13.54 -35.76
C ARG A 459 -24.28 -14.32 -35.42
N TRP A 460 -24.22 -14.92 -34.23
CA TRP A 460 -23.17 -15.89 -33.88
C TRP A 460 -23.26 -17.18 -34.73
N PRO A 461 -22.14 -17.86 -35.04
CA PRO A 461 -22.10 -19.15 -35.76
C PRO A 461 -22.74 -20.25 -34.91
N GLU A 462 -23.46 -21.13 -35.56
CA GLU A 462 -24.15 -22.29 -34.93
C GLU A 462 -23.68 -23.64 -35.49
N ASN A 463 -23.05 -23.61 -36.68
CA ASN A 463 -22.63 -24.81 -37.41
C ASN A 463 -21.15 -24.76 -37.76
N TYR A 464 -20.58 -25.90 -38.13
CA TYR A 464 -19.16 -26.01 -38.50
C TYR A 464 -18.78 -25.17 -39.75
N ASP A 465 -19.76 -24.87 -40.64
CA ASP A 465 -19.55 -24.13 -41.89
C ASP A 465 -19.78 -22.62 -41.74
N GLU A 466 -19.85 -22.13 -40.51
CA GLU A 466 -20.14 -20.75 -40.17
C GLU A 466 -19.00 -20.15 -39.36
N VAL A 467 -18.65 -18.88 -39.64
CA VAL A 467 -17.61 -18.11 -38.93
C VAL A 467 -18.12 -16.71 -38.66
N VAL A 468 -17.49 -16.04 -37.67
CA VAL A 468 -17.75 -14.65 -37.32
C VAL A 468 -16.51 -13.81 -37.63
N MET A 469 -16.73 -12.58 -38.09
CA MET A 469 -15.68 -11.58 -38.30
C MET A 469 -15.63 -10.63 -37.12
N VAL A 470 -14.44 -10.36 -36.62
CA VAL A 470 -14.17 -9.45 -35.50
C VAL A 470 -13.62 -8.15 -36.03
N VAL A 471 -14.20 -7.03 -35.64
CA VAL A 471 -13.69 -5.68 -35.91
C VAL A 471 -13.19 -5.03 -34.64
N THR A 472 -12.33 -3.98 -34.75
CA THR A 472 -11.86 -3.23 -33.59
C THR A 472 -13.01 -2.44 -32.90
N LYS A 473 -12.73 -1.89 -31.71
CA LYS A 473 -13.70 -0.99 -30.99
C LYS A 473 -14.11 0.21 -31.86
N ASP A 474 -13.22 0.69 -32.71
CA ASP A 474 -13.46 1.81 -33.64
C ASP A 474 -14.13 1.36 -34.95
N ASN A 475 -14.57 0.12 -35.04
CA ASN A 475 -15.21 -0.50 -36.21
C ASN A 475 -14.28 -0.54 -37.46
N GLU A 476 -13.01 -0.89 -37.22
CA GLU A 476 -11.96 -0.96 -38.24
C GLU A 476 -11.39 -2.39 -38.34
N ILE A 477 -10.81 -2.71 -39.48
CA ILE A 477 -10.01 -3.89 -39.77
C ILE A 477 -8.67 -3.40 -40.28
N SER A 478 -7.55 -3.96 -39.84
CA SER A 478 -6.23 -3.52 -40.30
C SER A 478 -5.97 -3.87 -41.74
N ASP A 479 -5.10 -3.11 -42.41
CA ASP A 479 -4.69 -3.39 -43.80
C ASP A 479 -4.10 -4.79 -43.96
N TYR A 480 -3.29 -5.24 -42.99
CA TYR A 480 -2.72 -6.59 -42.98
C TYR A 480 -3.80 -7.65 -43.01
N GLU A 481 -4.82 -7.52 -42.17
CA GLU A 481 -5.95 -8.46 -42.11
C GLU A 481 -6.78 -8.43 -43.40
N LEU A 482 -6.99 -7.25 -43.99
CA LEU A 482 -7.69 -7.12 -45.27
C LEU A 482 -6.93 -7.80 -46.43
N TYR A 483 -5.58 -7.71 -46.45
CA TYR A 483 -4.78 -8.49 -47.41
C TYR A 483 -4.83 -9.97 -47.09
N SER A 484 -4.64 -10.39 -45.83
CA SER A 484 -4.66 -11.79 -45.42
C SER A 484 -5.97 -12.48 -45.81
N LEU A 485 -7.10 -11.82 -45.55
CA LEU A 485 -8.44 -12.31 -45.91
C LEU A 485 -8.74 -12.25 -47.40
N GLY A 486 -7.81 -11.74 -48.22
CA GLY A 486 -7.95 -11.59 -49.67
C GLY A 486 -9.05 -10.60 -50.08
N ILE A 487 -9.46 -9.68 -49.17
CA ILE A 487 -10.40 -8.58 -49.44
C ILE A 487 -9.71 -7.50 -50.27
N ARG A 488 -8.42 -7.23 -49.95
CA ARG A 488 -7.54 -6.36 -50.76
C ARG A 488 -6.53 -7.22 -51.50
N ASP A 489 -6.07 -6.70 -52.63
CA ASP A 489 -5.08 -7.35 -53.49
C ASP A 489 -3.66 -7.18 -52.86
N VAL A 490 -3.00 -8.30 -52.56
CA VAL A 490 -1.67 -8.32 -51.95
C VAL A 490 -0.61 -7.63 -52.84
N SER A 491 -0.84 -7.50 -54.16
CA SER A 491 0.03 -6.78 -55.08
C SER A 491 0.21 -5.30 -54.70
N GLU A 492 -0.78 -4.66 -54.04
CA GLU A 492 -0.67 -3.32 -53.50
C GLU A 492 0.43 -3.23 -52.41
N MET A 493 0.49 -4.22 -51.53
CA MET A 493 1.49 -4.29 -50.47
C MET A 493 2.90 -4.55 -51.04
N GLN A 494 3.00 -5.45 -52.02
CA GLN A 494 4.26 -5.66 -52.77
C GLN A 494 4.77 -4.38 -53.43
N GLU A 495 3.85 -3.58 -54.02
CA GLU A 495 4.20 -2.31 -54.64
C GLU A 495 4.64 -1.26 -53.58
N MET A 496 3.98 -1.19 -52.43
CA MET A 496 4.41 -0.33 -51.30
C MET A 496 5.81 -0.72 -50.82
N MET A 497 6.07 -2.02 -50.64
CA MET A 497 7.38 -2.52 -50.26
C MET A 497 8.46 -2.17 -51.29
N ARG A 498 8.19 -2.39 -52.59
CA ARG A 498 9.12 -2.02 -53.67
C ARG A 498 9.41 -0.51 -53.72
N ALA A 499 8.43 0.34 -53.45
CA ALA A 499 8.60 1.78 -53.36
C ALA A 499 9.48 2.16 -52.15
N ALA A 500 9.18 1.59 -50.96
CA ALA A 500 9.94 1.81 -49.73
C ALA A 500 11.43 1.44 -49.91
N LEU A 501 11.73 0.31 -50.56
CA LEU A 501 13.10 -0.11 -50.86
C LEU A 501 13.83 0.85 -51.79
N LYS A 502 13.10 1.63 -52.59
CA LYS A 502 13.67 2.70 -53.45
C LYS A 502 13.73 4.06 -52.75
N GLY A 503 13.32 4.15 -51.48
CA GLY A 503 13.20 5.40 -50.73
C GLY A 503 12.01 6.28 -51.14
N GLU A 504 11.04 5.68 -51.85
CA GLU A 504 9.80 6.32 -52.27
C GLU A 504 8.67 5.94 -51.32
N THR A 505 7.73 6.85 -51.10
CA THR A 505 6.52 6.54 -50.31
C THR A 505 5.35 6.32 -51.28
N LYS A 506 4.81 5.10 -51.28
CA LYS A 506 3.58 4.77 -51.97
C LYS A 506 2.52 4.40 -50.94
N THR A 507 1.37 5.04 -50.99
CA THR A 507 0.23 4.75 -50.13
C THR A 507 -1.02 4.54 -50.98
N TYR A 508 -1.89 3.67 -50.49
CA TYR A 508 -3.21 3.47 -51.06
C TYR A 508 -4.27 4.12 -50.15
N PRO A 509 -5.37 4.63 -50.72
CA PRO A 509 -6.41 5.27 -49.91
C PRO A 509 -7.10 4.21 -49.02
N ASN A 510 -7.48 4.64 -47.83
CA ASN A 510 -8.36 3.84 -46.97
C ASN A 510 -9.66 3.55 -47.71
N THR A 511 -10.09 2.30 -47.70
CA THR A 511 -11.36 1.83 -48.26
C THR A 511 -12.36 1.56 -47.14
N SER A 512 -13.63 1.67 -47.44
CA SER A 512 -14.73 1.29 -46.52
C SER A 512 -15.55 0.19 -47.17
N TYR A 513 -15.99 -0.73 -46.34
CA TYR A 513 -16.81 -1.86 -46.71
C TYR A 513 -18.15 -1.79 -45.96
N THR A 514 -19.24 -2.18 -46.61
CA THR A 514 -20.51 -2.32 -45.94
C THR A 514 -20.55 -3.65 -45.20
N TYR A 515 -21.39 -3.77 -44.18
CA TYR A 515 -21.58 -5.04 -43.48
C TYR A 515 -22.10 -6.16 -44.43
N ASP A 516 -22.92 -5.82 -45.42
CA ASP A 516 -23.38 -6.75 -46.43
C ASP A 516 -22.24 -7.27 -47.32
N ASP A 517 -21.25 -6.42 -47.63
CA ASP A 517 -20.06 -6.85 -48.39
C ASP A 517 -19.29 -7.90 -47.60
N LEU A 518 -19.08 -7.67 -46.28
CA LEU A 518 -18.32 -8.56 -45.41
C LEU A 518 -19.10 -9.87 -45.08
N LEU A 519 -20.41 -9.80 -44.87
CA LEU A 519 -21.26 -10.97 -44.67
C LEU A 519 -21.44 -11.83 -45.95
N SER A 520 -21.12 -11.30 -47.13
CA SER A 520 -21.16 -12.05 -48.38
C SER A 520 -19.89 -12.87 -48.66
N LEU A 521 -18.87 -12.71 -47.79
CA LEU A 521 -17.61 -13.44 -47.97
C LEU A 521 -17.78 -14.93 -47.71
N THR A 522 -17.19 -15.73 -48.55
CA THR A 522 -17.13 -17.17 -48.47
C THR A 522 -15.73 -17.67 -48.68
N TYR A 523 -15.38 -18.69 -47.97
CA TYR A 523 -14.08 -19.33 -48.02
C TYR A 523 -14.23 -20.82 -48.27
N LYS A 524 -13.15 -21.44 -48.71
CA LYS A 524 -13.04 -22.89 -48.81
C LYS A 524 -12.00 -23.39 -47.80
N VAL A 525 -12.33 -24.42 -47.03
CA VAL A 525 -11.40 -25.07 -46.10
C VAL A 525 -11.18 -26.52 -46.53
N ILE A 526 -9.94 -26.94 -46.57
CA ILE A 526 -9.51 -28.30 -46.84
C ILE A 526 -8.71 -28.88 -45.67
N PRO A 527 -8.87 -30.19 -45.35
CA PRO A 527 -8.07 -30.86 -44.34
C PRO A 527 -6.60 -30.96 -44.81
N SER A 528 -5.65 -31.03 -43.86
CA SER A 528 -4.22 -31.17 -44.18
C SER A 528 -3.92 -32.46 -44.96
N SER A 529 -4.69 -33.51 -44.76
CA SER A 529 -4.57 -34.76 -45.54
C SER A 529 -4.82 -34.58 -47.04
N ASP A 530 -5.55 -33.55 -47.50
CA ASP A 530 -5.79 -33.25 -48.89
C ASP A 530 -4.60 -32.72 -49.65
N PHE A 531 -3.50 -32.40 -49.01
CA PHE A 531 -2.22 -32.01 -49.64
C PHE A 531 -1.46 -33.21 -50.22
N TYR A 532 -1.84 -34.44 -49.84
CA TYR A 532 -1.07 -35.62 -50.19
C TYR A 532 -1.78 -36.51 -51.21
N GLU A 533 -1.01 -36.98 -52.20
CA GLU A 533 -1.48 -37.89 -53.25
C GLU A 533 -0.53 -39.09 -53.31
N TYR A 534 -1.13 -40.31 -53.52
CA TYR A 534 -0.32 -41.53 -53.64
C TYR A 534 0.39 -41.56 -54.95
N ASP A 535 1.75 -41.72 -54.96
CA ASP A 535 2.56 -41.90 -56.17
C ASP A 535 2.93 -43.39 -56.35
N ASP A 536 2.41 -44.01 -57.46
CA ASP A 536 2.69 -45.38 -57.78
C ASP A 536 4.17 -45.71 -58.04
N SER A 537 4.97 -44.70 -58.50
CA SER A 537 6.40 -44.82 -58.71
C SER A 537 7.22 -44.82 -57.46
N GLU A 538 6.90 -43.91 -56.54
CA GLU A 538 7.59 -43.79 -55.27
C GLU A 538 7.02 -44.70 -54.18
N LYS A 539 5.81 -45.27 -54.39
CA LYS A 539 5.05 -46.15 -53.46
C LYS A 539 4.77 -45.51 -52.09
N CYS A 540 4.66 -44.19 -52.05
CA CYS A 540 4.37 -43.42 -50.88
C CYS A 540 3.44 -42.25 -51.20
N TYR A 541 2.98 -41.51 -50.20
CA TYR A 541 2.17 -40.28 -50.37
C TYR A 541 3.13 -39.08 -50.48
N VAL A 542 2.96 -38.34 -51.57
CA VAL A 542 3.81 -37.16 -51.91
C VAL A 542 3.03 -35.90 -51.67
N ASP A 543 3.71 -34.88 -51.12
CA ASP A 543 3.14 -33.56 -50.91
C ASP A 543 2.91 -32.83 -52.23
N LYS A 544 1.68 -32.36 -52.46
CA LYS A 544 1.22 -31.62 -53.63
C LYS A 544 0.80 -30.19 -53.28
N SER A 545 1.20 -29.70 -52.11
CA SER A 545 0.85 -28.33 -51.66
C SER A 545 1.36 -27.22 -52.61
N ASP A 546 2.41 -27.49 -53.37
CA ASP A 546 2.96 -26.57 -54.36
C ASP A 546 2.34 -26.70 -55.75
N ASP A 547 1.54 -27.74 -56.01
CA ASP A 547 0.86 -27.97 -57.29
C ASP A 547 -0.46 -27.17 -57.35
N ALA A 548 -0.42 -26.03 -58.04
CA ALA A 548 -1.56 -25.13 -58.14
C ALA A 548 -2.78 -25.74 -58.84
N ASP A 549 -2.61 -26.68 -59.79
CA ASP A 549 -3.73 -27.31 -60.47
C ASP A 549 -4.37 -28.42 -59.62
N TYR A 550 -3.56 -29.14 -58.87
CA TYR A 550 -4.02 -30.12 -57.86
C TYR A 550 -4.81 -29.40 -56.78
N LEU A 551 -4.25 -28.34 -56.19
CA LEU A 551 -4.89 -27.56 -55.14
C LEU A 551 -6.22 -26.95 -55.62
N LYS A 552 -6.34 -26.46 -56.87
CA LYS A 552 -7.59 -25.93 -57.40
C LYS A 552 -8.70 -26.95 -57.35
N ASP A 553 -8.41 -28.20 -57.65
CA ASP A 553 -9.41 -29.26 -57.63
C ASP A 553 -9.82 -29.57 -56.17
N LYS A 554 -8.87 -29.70 -55.26
CA LYS A 554 -9.12 -29.95 -53.84
C LYS A 554 -9.92 -28.82 -53.21
N ILE A 555 -9.53 -27.57 -53.42
CA ILE A 555 -10.22 -26.39 -52.90
C ILE A 555 -11.67 -26.31 -53.42
N LYS A 556 -11.91 -26.56 -54.73
CA LYS A 556 -13.27 -26.58 -55.28
C LYS A 556 -14.19 -27.56 -54.52
N ASN A 557 -13.65 -28.69 -54.14
CA ASN A 557 -14.37 -29.77 -53.46
C ASN A 557 -14.34 -29.60 -51.93
N GLY A 558 -13.56 -28.64 -51.37
CA GLY A 558 -13.43 -28.36 -49.95
C GLY A 558 -14.70 -27.82 -49.30
N LEU A 559 -14.69 -27.71 -47.97
CA LEU A 559 -15.80 -27.22 -47.16
C LEU A 559 -16.11 -25.77 -47.52
N ASP A 560 -17.40 -25.45 -47.76
CA ASP A 560 -17.87 -24.08 -47.91
C ASP A 560 -18.03 -23.43 -46.54
N ILE A 561 -17.31 -22.36 -46.24
CA ILE A 561 -17.37 -21.59 -44.99
C ILE A 561 -17.93 -20.21 -45.26
N LYS A 562 -18.87 -19.74 -44.45
CA LYS A 562 -19.58 -18.47 -44.62
C LYS A 562 -19.39 -17.58 -43.41
N VAL A 563 -19.16 -16.29 -43.65
CA VAL A 563 -19.24 -15.27 -42.61
C VAL A 563 -20.70 -14.98 -42.31
N VAL A 564 -21.18 -15.33 -41.10
CA VAL A 564 -22.57 -15.18 -40.68
C VAL A 564 -22.82 -14.02 -39.71
N GLY A 565 -21.74 -13.46 -39.15
CA GLY A 565 -21.85 -12.36 -38.23
C GLY A 565 -20.61 -11.49 -38.23
N ILE A 566 -20.79 -10.25 -37.79
CA ILE A 566 -19.73 -9.29 -37.51
C ILE A 566 -19.89 -8.86 -36.06
N VAL A 567 -18.84 -9.02 -35.28
CA VAL A 567 -18.84 -8.70 -33.84
C VAL A 567 -17.75 -7.65 -33.55
N ARG A 568 -18.01 -6.84 -32.57
CA ARG A 568 -17.15 -5.78 -32.09
C ARG A 568 -17.00 -5.89 -30.59
N PRO A 569 -15.79 -5.74 -30.05
CA PRO A 569 -15.62 -5.67 -28.59
C PRO A 569 -16.45 -4.55 -27.98
N ASN A 570 -17.18 -4.81 -26.91
CA ASN A 570 -18.00 -3.80 -26.25
C ASN A 570 -17.12 -2.76 -25.52
N GLU A 571 -17.72 -1.58 -25.18
CA GLU A 571 -16.94 -0.46 -24.62
C GLU A 571 -16.30 -0.81 -23.26
N ASP A 572 -16.95 -1.64 -22.46
CA ASP A 572 -16.55 -2.00 -21.11
C ASP A 572 -15.54 -3.18 -21.10
N ALA A 573 -15.44 -3.96 -22.17
CA ALA A 573 -14.51 -5.07 -22.23
C ALA A 573 -13.06 -4.56 -22.39
N THR A 574 -12.23 -4.91 -21.42
CA THR A 574 -10.81 -4.51 -21.40
C THR A 574 -9.96 -5.42 -22.27
N VAL A 575 -10.35 -6.69 -22.39
CA VAL A 575 -9.62 -7.73 -23.15
C VAL A 575 -10.65 -8.66 -23.84
N HIS A 576 -10.26 -9.35 -24.92
CA HIS A 576 -11.18 -10.12 -25.77
C HIS A 576 -10.65 -11.54 -26.00
N SER A 577 -11.52 -12.55 -26.00
CA SER A 577 -11.16 -13.96 -26.16
C SER A 577 -10.83 -14.35 -27.61
N ILE A 578 -11.38 -13.65 -28.60
CA ILE A 578 -11.04 -13.88 -30.01
C ILE A 578 -9.91 -12.92 -30.38
N THR A 579 -8.72 -13.46 -30.61
CA THR A 579 -7.49 -12.68 -30.82
C THR A 579 -7.17 -12.42 -32.30
N THR A 580 -7.96 -12.99 -33.21
CA THR A 580 -7.80 -12.88 -34.67
C THR A 580 -9.06 -12.30 -35.32
N THR A 581 -9.00 -12.03 -36.62
CA THR A 581 -10.10 -11.38 -37.36
C THR A 581 -11.27 -12.32 -37.64
N ILE A 582 -11.03 -13.65 -37.73
CA ILE A 582 -12.08 -14.66 -37.96
C ILE A 582 -12.15 -15.60 -36.77
N GLY A 583 -13.35 -15.73 -36.17
CA GLY A 583 -13.66 -16.72 -35.13
C GLY A 583 -14.46 -17.90 -35.71
N TYR A 584 -14.01 -19.12 -35.45
CA TYR A 584 -14.71 -20.35 -35.84
C TYR A 584 -15.09 -21.22 -34.63
N THR A 585 -16.03 -22.12 -34.83
CA THR A 585 -16.52 -23.02 -33.79
C THR A 585 -15.69 -24.30 -33.68
N HIS A 586 -15.66 -24.94 -32.51
CA HIS A 586 -15.04 -26.26 -32.29
C HIS A 586 -15.53 -27.32 -33.28
N ALA A 587 -16.80 -27.25 -33.67
CA ALA A 587 -17.39 -28.16 -34.64
C ALA A 587 -16.66 -28.18 -36.01
N LEU A 588 -15.99 -27.10 -36.42
CA LEU A 588 -15.13 -27.09 -37.62
C LEU A 588 -13.90 -27.99 -37.41
N VAL A 589 -13.28 -27.91 -36.23
CA VAL A 589 -12.11 -28.73 -35.87
C VAL A 589 -12.51 -30.23 -35.92
N GLU A 590 -13.58 -30.60 -35.23
CA GLU A 590 -14.10 -31.96 -35.25
C GLU A 590 -14.37 -32.48 -36.70
N LYS A 591 -14.98 -31.60 -37.53
CA LYS A 591 -15.25 -31.92 -38.92
C LYS A 591 -14.00 -32.19 -39.73
N LEU A 592 -12.93 -31.38 -39.53
CA LEU A 592 -11.66 -31.56 -40.22
C LEU A 592 -10.93 -32.84 -39.73
N MET A 593 -10.95 -33.10 -38.42
CA MET A 593 -10.41 -34.34 -37.85
C MET A 593 -11.06 -35.58 -38.50
N ASP A 594 -12.40 -35.58 -38.62
CA ASP A 594 -13.13 -36.67 -39.27
C ASP A 594 -12.73 -36.82 -40.74
N LEU A 595 -12.65 -35.70 -41.52
CA LEU A 595 -12.25 -35.72 -42.91
C LEU A 595 -10.81 -36.22 -43.09
N SER A 596 -9.88 -35.81 -42.24
CA SER A 596 -8.50 -36.29 -42.26
C SER A 596 -8.41 -37.79 -41.99
N ARG A 597 -9.14 -38.23 -40.96
CA ARG A 597 -9.23 -39.67 -40.57
C ARG A 597 -9.82 -40.51 -41.70
N ASP A 598 -10.84 -40.00 -42.38
CA ASP A 598 -11.53 -40.68 -43.47
C ASP A 598 -10.82 -40.59 -44.82
N SER A 599 -9.79 -39.77 -44.97
CA SER A 599 -9.00 -39.62 -46.21
C SER A 599 -8.25 -40.93 -46.55
N GLU A 600 -7.82 -41.06 -47.79
CA GLU A 600 -7.07 -42.25 -48.25
C GLU A 600 -5.72 -42.35 -47.55
N VAL A 601 -4.97 -41.24 -47.43
CA VAL A 601 -3.68 -41.20 -46.72
C VAL A 601 -3.87 -41.41 -45.21
N GLY A 602 -4.90 -40.83 -44.63
CA GLY A 602 -5.22 -41.02 -43.21
C GLY A 602 -5.52 -42.47 -42.87
N LYS A 603 -6.36 -43.13 -43.66
CA LYS A 603 -6.63 -44.57 -43.48
C LYS A 603 -5.39 -45.43 -43.70
N ALA A 604 -4.55 -45.08 -44.67
CA ALA A 604 -3.31 -45.82 -44.91
C ALA A 604 -2.34 -45.71 -43.72
N GLN A 605 -2.22 -44.54 -43.03
CA GLN A 605 -1.39 -44.41 -41.86
C GLN A 605 -1.98 -45.10 -40.62
N LEU A 606 -3.30 -45.03 -40.45
CA LEU A 606 -4.01 -45.69 -39.33
C LEU A 606 -4.04 -47.21 -39.42
N ASP A 607 -4.14 -47.75 -40.67
CA ASP A 607 -4.16 -49.19 -40.92
C ASP A 607 -2.77 -49.86 -40.73
N ASP A 608 -1.69 -49.09 -40.90
CA ASP A 608 -0.31 -49.56 -40.72
C ASP A 608 0.49 -48.58 -39.87
N PRO A 609 0.39 -48.62 -38.55
CA PRO A 609 1.06 -47.71 -37.64
C PRO A 609 2.59 -47.78 -37.63
N ASP A 610 3.15 -48.91 -38.05
CA ASP A 610 4.61 -49.14 -38.08
C ASP A 610 5.26 -48.56 -39.35
N LYS A 611 4.42 -48.19 -40.37
CA LYS A 611 4.87 -47.71 -41.67
C LYS A 611 4.66 -46.17 -41.80
N ASN A 612 5.72 -45.48 -42.21
CA ASN A 612 5.61 -44.08 -42.57
C ASN A 612 5.05 -43.94 -44.02
N VAL A 613 3.82 -43.38 -44.11
CA VAL A 613 3.12 -43.24 -45.39
C VAL A 613 3.81 -42.27 -46.39
N PHE A 614 4.65 -41.34 -45.88
CA PHE A 614 5.38 -40.37 -46.71
C PHE A 614 6.68 -40.88 -47.25
N THR A 615 7.27 -41.92 -46.63
CA THR A 615 8.51 -42.53 -47.10
C THR A 615 8.28 -43.92 -47.67
N GLY A 616 7.17 -44.58 -47.34
CA GLY A 616 6.90 -45.97 -47.73
C GLY A 616 7.68 -47.03 -46.93
N TYR A 617 8.46 -46.63 -45.93
CA TYR A 617 9.28 -47.51 -45.08
C TYR A 617 8.74 -47.58 -43.65
N GLU A 618 9.26 -48.50 -42.83
CA GLU A 618 8.97 -48.57 -41.39
C GLU A 618 9.59 -47.33 -40.66
N PHE A 619 8.94 -46.87 -39.61
CA PHE A 619 9.49 -45.77 -38.79
C PHE A 619 10.86 -46.15 -38.18
N GLY A 620 11.84 -45.23 -38.27
CA GLY A 620 13.21 -45.49 -37.81
C GLY A 620 14.04 -46.39 -38.75
N ALA A 621 13.53 -46.69 -39.95
CA ALA A 621 14.31 -47.38 -40.97
C ALA A 621 15.46 -46.49 -41.47
N ASP A 622 16.68 -47.07 -41.56
CA ASP A 622 17.82 -46.42 -42.22
C ASP A 622 17.52 -46.20 -43.70
N LEU A 623 17.15 -44.97 -44.07
CA LEU A 623 16.90 -44.62 -45.45
C LEU A 623 18.17 -44.86 -46.26
N ASN A 624 18.08 -45.69 -47.27
CA ASN A 624 19.17 -46.32 -48.01
C ASN A 624 20.33 -45.38 -48.27
N GLU A 625 21.57 -45.80 -47.89
CA GLU A 625 22.81 -45.02 -48.00
C GLU A 625 23.06 -44.42 -49.38
N GLU A 626 22.43 -44.98 -50.44
CA GLU A 626 22.47 -44.49 -51.82
C GLU A 626 21.56 -43.31 -52.10
N ALA A 627 20.34 -43.29 -51.54
CA ALA A 627 19.43 -42.14 -51.66
C ALA A 627 19.96 -40.94 -50.87
N GLN A 628 20.55 -41.18 -49.72
CA GLN A 628 21.28 -40.15 -48.97
C GLN A 628 22.48 -39.59 -49.78
N LYS A 629 23.26 -40.47 -50.42
CA LYS A 629 24.42 -40.07 -51.23
C LYS A 629 23.99 -39.29 -52.47
N GLU A 630 22.90 -39.65 -53.15
CA GLU A 630 22.37 -38.91 -54.31
C GLU A 630 21.85 -37.54 -53.89
N ALA A 631 21.11 -37.43 -52.77
CA ALA A 631 20.62 -36.19 -52.23
C ALA A 631 21.74 -35.28 -51.71
N GLU A 632 22.75 -35.85 -51.03
CA GLU A 632 23.95 -35.11 -50.64
C GLU A 632 24.76 -34.62 -51.84
N GLN A 633 24.84 -35.39 -52.90
CA GLN A 633 25.55 -35.02 -54.10
C GLN A 633 24.80 -33.87 -54.84
N GLN A 634 23.48 -33.95 -54.95
CA GLN A 634 22.67 -32.91 -55.58
C GLN A 634 22.71 -31.59 -54.77
N ALA A 635 22.65 -31.67 -53.45
CA ALA A 635 22.77 -30.53 -52.54
C ALA A 635 24.19 -29.92 -52.64
N GLN A 636 25.21 -30.74 -52.73
CA GLN A 636 26.61 -30.32 -52.89
C GLN A 636 26.89 -29.70 -54.23
N ASP A 637 26.27 -30.20 -55.32
CA ASP A 637 26.35 -29.62 -56.67
C ASP A 637 25.67 -28.27 -56.73
N ALA A 638 24.51 -28.12 -56.13
CA ALA A 638 23.80 -26.83 -56.01
C ALA A 638 24.58 -25.80 -55.16
N MET A 639 25.18 -26.23 -54.07
CA MET A 639 26.06 -25.35 -53.24
C MET A 639 27.35 -25.01 -53.97
N SER A 640 27.84 -25.88 -54.85
CA SER A 640 29.03 -25.67 -55.65
C SER A 640 28.76 -24.67 -56.77
N GLU A 641 27.62 -24.74 -57.45
CA GLU A 641 27.17 -23.73 -58.40
C GLU A 641 27.05 -22.34 -57.81
N MET A 642 26.61 -22.26 -56.53
CA MET A 642 26.54 -21.03 -55.75
C MET A 642 27.89 -20.58 -55.17
N GLY A 643 28.95 -21.40 -55.26
CA GLY A 643 30.30 -21.09 -54.77
C GLY A 643 30.44 -21.13 -53.27
N ILE A 644 29.54 -21.85 -52.57
CA ILE A 644 29.47 -21.93 -51.09
C ILE A 644 29.65 -23.35 -50.59
N ALA A 645 29.91 -24.33 -51.46
CA ALA A 645 30.02 -25.74 -51.13
C ALA A 645 31.10 -26.11 -50.08
N ASP A 646 32.16 -25.30 -49.99
CA ASP A 646 33.27 -25.53 -49.10
C ASP A 646 33.19 -24.66 -47.81
N MET A 647 32.11 -23.88 -47.61
CA MET A 647 31.96 -23.03 -46.44
C MET A 647 31.35 -23.78 -45.24
N THR A 648 31.94 -23.57 -44.07
CA THR A 648 31.26 -24.01 -42.82
C THR A 648 30.09 -23.10 -42.51
N GLU A 649 29.16 -23.56 -41.73
CA GLU A 649 27.99 -22.76 -41.31
C GLU A 649 28.38 -21.36 -40.77
N ASP A 650 29.41 -21.30 -39.95
CA ASP A 650 30.00 -20.07 -39.42
C ASP A 650 30.59 -19.16 -40.55
N GLN A 651 31.22 -19.78 -41.53
CA GLN A 651 31.79 -19.06 -42.67
C GLN A 651 30.69 -18.54 -43.59
N LEU A 652 29.62 -19.27 -43.76
CA LEU A 652 28.44 -18.85 -44.52
C LEU A 652 27.74 -17.66 -43.83
N TYR A 653 27.58 -17.71 -42.52
CA TYR A 653 27.06 -16.59 -41.71
C TYR A 653 27.97 -15.35 -41.83
N GLU A 654 29.27 -15.50 -41.72
CA GLU A 654 30.25 -14.42 -41.85
C GLU A 654 30.28 -13.84 -43.27
N TYR A 655 30.12 -14.70 -44.28
CA TYR A 655 30.00 -14.28 -45.70
C TYR A 655 28.72 -13.47 -45.94
N MET A 656 27.57 -13.99 -45.45
CA MET A 656 26.27 -13.28 -45.53
C MET A 656 26.32 -11.94 -44.81
N ALA A 657 26.91 -11.89 -43.62
CA ALA A 657 27.07 -10.65 -42.82
C ALA A 657 28.01 -9.64 -43.48
N SER A 658 28.91 -10.07 -44.35
CA SER A 658 29.88 -9.23 -45.12
C SER A 658 29.31 -8.63 -46.40
N LEU A 659 28.15 -9.16 -46.88
CA LEU A 659 27.57 -8.69 -48.16
C LEU A 659 26.85 -7.33 -47.93
N PRO A 660 26.98 -6.39 -48.92
CA PRO A 660 26.12 -5.23 -48.97
C PRO A 660 24.63 -5.63 -49.05
N ALA A 661 23.73 -4.84 -48.48
CA ALA A 661 22.29 -5.17 -48.39
C ALA A 661 21.66 -5.58 -49.72
N ASP A 662 22.07 -4.96 -50.84
CA ASP A 662 21.59 -5.28 -52.20
C ASP A 662 22.10 -6.64 -52.69
N GLN A 663 23.33 -6.97 -52.33
CA GLN A 663 23.93 -8.25 -52.72
C GLN A 663 23.43 -9.40 -51.81
N LEU A 664 23.19 -9.13 -50.54
CA LEU A 664 22.58 -10.07 -49.62
C LEU A 664 21.17 -10.45 -50.11
N LYS A 665 20.38 -9.45 -50.48
CA LYS A 665 19.04 -9.68 -51.07
C LYS A 665 19.08 -10.49 -52.35
N GLN A 666 20.00 -10.20 -53.25
CA GLN A 666 20.17 -10.93 -54.50
C GLN A 666 20.67 -12.37 -54.23
N PHE A 667 21.52 -12.55 -53.25
CA PHE A 667 21.98 -13.86 -52.78
C PHE A 667 20.82 -14.67 -52.18
N MET A 668 20.04 -14.08 -51.30
CA MET A 668 18.84 -14.70 -50.67
C MET A 668 17.81 -15.05 -51.76
N GLN A 669 17.58 -14.17 -52.72
CA GLN A 669 16.66 -14.42 -53.83
C GLN A 669 17.18 -15.54 -54.77
N THR A 670 18.47 -15.59 -55.07
CA THR A 670 19.10 -16.68 -55.82
C THR A 670 19.05 -18.00 -55.06
N MET A 671 19.26 -17.97 -53.73
CA MET A 671 19.09 -19.16 -52.86
C MET A 671 17.64 -19.66 -52.92
N THR A 672 16.67 -18.78 -52.83
CA THR A 672 15.23 -19.14 -52.87
C THR A 672 14.85 -19.67 -54.29
N GLU A 673 15.29 -19.03 -55.38
CA GLU A 673 14.99 -19.47 -56.74
C GLU A 673 15.69 -20.78 -57.12
N GLN A 674 16.89 -21.05 -56.60
CA GLN A 674 17.60 -22.32 -56.82
C GLN A 674 17.10 -23.43 -55.93
N THR A 675 16.65 -23.12 -54.69
CA THR A 675 16.01 -24.09 -53.79
C THR A 675 14.67 -24.56 -54.37
N GLN A 676 13.93 -23.67 -55.07
CA GLN A 676 12.73 -24.04 -55.80
C GLN A 676 13.01 -24.91 -57.04
N SER A 677 14.18 -24.83 -57.67
CA SER A 677 14.55 -25.72 -58.76
C SER A 677 15.06 -27.11 -58.33
N VAL A 678 15.37 -27.28 -57.04
CA VAL A 678 15.77 -28.56 -56.42
C VAL A 678 14.55 -29.30 -55.82
N SER A 679 13.37 -28.72 -55.91
CA SER A 679 12.13 -29.22 -55.28
C SER A 679 11.52 -30.50 -55.88
N ASN A 680 12.26 -31.19 -56.69
CA ASN A 680 11.91 -32.56 -57.12
C ASN A 680 12.80 -33.64 -56.51
N SER A 681 13.64 -33.32 -55.56
CA SER A 681 14.39 -34.25 -54.73
C SER A 681 14.36 -33.78 -53.31
N MET A 682 13.96 -34.60 -52.36
CA MET A 682 13.96 -34.30 -50.91
C MET A 682 15.30 -33.67 -50.54
N SER A 683 15.27 -32.53 -49.83
CA SER A 683 16.47 -31.89 -49.29
C SER A 683 17.11 -32.82 -48.23
N LEU A 684 18.37 -32.62 -47.92
CA LEU A 684 19.02 -33.38 -46.82
C LEU A 684 18.33 -33.18 -45.50
N SER A 685 17.74 -32.00 -45.27
CA SER A 685 16.92 -31.70 -44.08
C SER A 685 15.62 -32.49 -44.07
N ASP A 686 14.97 -32.62 -45.24
CA ASP A 686 13.71 -33.34 -45.36
C ASP A 686 13.89 -34.85 -45.19
N LEU A 687 15.02 -35.39 -45.71
CA LEU A 687 15.44 -36.78 -45.49
C LEU A 687 15.72 -37.07 -43.99
N LYS A 688 16.41 -36.14 -43.29
CA LYS A 688 16.66 -36.29 -41.85
C LYS A 688 15.41 -36.13 -41.02
N SER A 689 14.50 -35.23 -41.43
CA SER A 689 13.19 -35.07 -40.76
C SER A 689 12.33 -36.32 -40.96
N ALA A 690 12.32 -36.89 -42.19
CA ALA A 690 11.58 -38.13 -42.49
C ALA A 690 12.16 -39.36 -41.80
N GLU A 691 13.49 -39.44 -41.58
CA GLU A 691 14.16 -40.52 -40.85
C GLU A 691 13.83 -40.49 -39.34
N ASN A 692 13.70 -39.28 -38.76
CA ASN A 692 13.39 -39.08 -37.35
C ASN A 692 11.89 -38.93 -37.08
N ALA A 693 11.04 -38.90 -38.11
CA ALA A 693 9.60 -38.74 -37.92
C ALA A 693 9.02 -39.98 -37.19
N THR A 694 8.10 -39.69 -36.31
CA THR A 694 7.35 -40.69 -35.57
C THR A 694 5.95 -40.90 -36.16
N TYR A 695 5.27 -41.93 -35.73
CA TYR A 695 3.86 -42.13 -36.07
C TYR A 695 2.99 -40.92 -35.68
N ASP A 696 3.24 -40.37 -34.49
CA ASP A 696 2.49 -39.21 -33.97
C ASP A 696 2.77 -37.96 -34.80
N ASP A 697 4.01 -37.72 -35.27
CA ASP A 697 4.35 -36.63 -36.17
C ASP A 697 3.57 -36.71 -37.49
N ASN A 698 3.41 -37.91 -38.02
CA ASN A 698 2.61 -38.14 -39.24
C ASN A 698 1.13 -37.86 -39.01
N LEU A 699 0.56 -38.25 -37.85
CA LEU A 699 -0.81 -37.93 -37.52
C LEU A 699 -1.06 -36.43 -37.42
N VAL A 700 -0.14 -35.69 -36.76
CA VAL A 700 -0.20 -34.24 -36.67
C VAL A 700 -0.14 -33.61 -38.08
N THR A 701 0.81 -34.05 -38.91
CA THR A 701 0.98 -33.58 -40.29
C THR A 701 -0.28 -33.77 -41.14
N LEU A 702 -0.95 -34.92 -41.00
CA LEU A 702 -2.19 -35.24 -41.69
C LEU A 702 -3.40 -34.54 -41.12
N GLY A 703 -3.29 -33.89 -39.94
CA GLY A 703 -4.41 -33.31 -39.26
C GLY A 703 -5.33 -34.37 -38.64
N ILE A 704 -4.76 -35.51 -38.20
CA ILE A 704 -5.46 -36.58 -37.50
C ILE A 704 -5.20 -36.42 -36.02
N ALA A 705 -6.24 -36.20 -35.24
CA ALA A 705 -6.19 -36.18 -33.81
C ALA A 705 -7.31 -37.01 -33.18
N TYR A 706 -7.14 -37.36 -31.93
CA TYR A 706 -8.15 -38.08 -31.15
C TYR A 706 -8.76 -37.13 -30.12
N GLU A 707 -10.09 -37.25 -29.96
CA GLU A 707 -10.83 -36.41 -29.01
C GLU A 707 -10.34 -36.52 -27.56
N ASN A 708 -9.81 -37.69 -27.18
CA ASN A 708 -9.25 -37.92 -25.84
C ASN A 708 -7.80 -37.44 -25.64
N ASP A 709 -7.12 -37.02 -26.71
CA ASP A 709 -5.72 -36.59 -26.69
C ASP A 709 -5.54 -35.13 -27.19
N PRO A 710 -5.93 -34.12 -26.42
CA PRO A 710 -5.73 -32.71 -26.77
C PRO A 710 -4.25 -32.34 -26.67
N LYS A 711 -3.80 -31.46 -27.56
CA LYS A 711 -2.43 -30.89 -27.53
C LYS A 711 -2.33 -29.71 -26.56
N VAL A 712 -3.42 -29.02 -26.32
CA VAL A 712 -3.50 -27.89 -25.37
C VAL A 712 -4.83 -27.95 -24.65
N ILE A 713 -4.79 -27.80 -23.32
CA ILE A 713 -5.98 -27.57 -22.48
C ILE A 713 -5.90 -26.14 -21.97
N ARG A 714 -6.91 -25.32 -22.32
CA ARG A 714 -7.06 -23.95 -21.84
C ARG A 714 -8.21 -23.89 -20.85
N ILE A 715 -7.90 -23.51 -19.59
CA ILE A 715 -8.86 -23.45 -18.50
C ILE A 715 -9.12 -21.98 -18.18
N TYR A 716 -10.35 -21.54 -18.38
CA TYR A 716 -10.81 -20.17 -18.14
C TYR A 716 -11.46 -20.07 -16.75
N PRO A 717 -10.80 -19.44 -15.75
CA PRO A 717 -11.39 -19.27 -14.42
C PRO A 717 -12.58 -18.29 -14.44
N ILE A 718 -13.53 -18.45 -13.52
CA ILE A 718 -14.63 -17.51 -13.33
C ILE A 718 -14.10 -16.19 -12.73
N ASP A 719 -13.21 -16.29 -11.73
CA ASP A 719 -12.58 -15.19 -11.04
C ASP A 719 -11.22 -15.63 -10.45
N PHE A 720 -10.53 -14.68 -9.81
CA PHE A 720 -9.21 -14.94 -9.24
C PHE A 720 -9.22 -15.99 -8.11
N GLU A 721 -10.26 -16.02 -7.27
CA GLU A 721 -10.40 -17.03 -6.21
C GLU A 721 -10.62 -18.42 -6.81
N SER A 722 -11.36 -18.49 -7.90
CA SER A 722 -11.58 -19.73 -8.67
C SER A 722 -10.30 -20.22 -9.33
N LYS A 723 -9.46 -19.32 -9.86
CA LYS A 723 -8.13 -19.65 -10.40
C LYS A 723 -7.25 -20.38 -9.37
N GLU A 724 -7.16 -19.85 -8.15
CA GLU A 724 -6.39 -20.50 -7.07
C GLU A 724 -6.95 -21.92 -6.79
N LYS A 725 -8.26 -22.09 -6.79
CA LYS A 725 -8.89 -23.41 -6.59
C LYS A 725 -8.63 -24.37 -7.76
N ILE A 726 -8.53 -23.86 -8.99
CA ILE A 726 -8.14 -24.66 -10.15
C ILE A 726 -6.71 -25.14 -10.00
N ILE A 727 -5.80 -24.26 -9.57
CA ILE A 727 -4.40 -24.60 -9.28
C ILE A 727 -4.33 -25.69 -8.19
N ASP A 728 -5.10 -25.53 -7.10
CA ASP A 728 -5.19 -26.54 -6.04
C ASP A 728 -5.63 -27.92 -6.60
N VAL A 729 -6.56 -27.97 -7.55
CA VAL A 729 -7.01 -29.24 -8.19
C VAL A 729 -5.90 -29.86 -9.06
N ILE A 730 -5.12 -29.03 -9.77
CA ILE A 730 -3.96 -29.52 -10.54
C ILE A 730 -2.88 -30.07 -9.57
N GLU A 731 -2.62 -29.37 -8.46
CA GLU A 731 -1.69 -29.85 -7.45
C GLU A 731 -2.15 -31.16 -6.78
N GLU A 732 -3.46 -31.29 -6.49
CA GLU A 732 -4.02 -32.55 -5.99
C GLU A 732 -3.81 -33.72 -6.97
N TYR A 733 -3.97 -33.46 -8.29
CA TYR A 733 -3.67 -34.46 -9.31
C TYR A 733 -2.18 -34.84 -9.28
N ASN A 734 -1.30 -33.86 -9.25
CA ASN A 734 0.15 -34.09 -9.19
C ASN A 734 0.58 -34.85 -7.93
N ASP A 735 -0.03 -34.52 -6.78
CA ASP A 735 0.23 -35.27 -5.53
C ASP A 735 -0.29 -36.72 -5.61
N MET A 736 -1.42 -36.92 -6.27
CA MET A 736 -2.00 -38.26 -6.48
C MET A 736 -1.09 -39.14 -7.36
N VAL A 737 -0.63 -38.65 -8.50
CA VAL A 737 0.24 -39.44 -9.41
C VAL A 737 1.61 -39.70 -8.78
N LYS A 738 2.17 -38.74 -8.02
CA LYS A 738 3.37 -38.95 -7.20
C LYS A 738 3.19 -40.05 -6.16
N ALA A 739 2.08 -40.05 -5.45
CA ALA A 739 1.75 -41.05 -4.44
C ALA A 739 1.60 -42.45 -5.04
N ASN A 740 1.17 -42.53 -6.30
CA ASN A 740 1.07 -43.78 -7.06
C ASN A 740 2.39 -44.24 -7.68
N GLY A 741 3.42 -43.39 -7.69
CA GLY A 741 4.72 -43.68 -8.34
C GLY A 741 4.70 -43.51 -9.86
N GLU A 742 3.80 -42.69 -10.36
CA GLU A 742 3.58 -42.35 -11.79
C GLU A 742 4.03 -40.90 -12.04
N GLU A 743 5.26 -40.56 -11.64
CA GLU A 743 5.77 -39.16 -11.70
C GLU A 743 5.81 -38.61 -13.14
N GLU A 744 5.90 -39.50 -14.14
CA GLU A 744 5.83 -39.16 -15.56
C GLU A 744 4.50 -38.58 -16.03
N LYS A 745 3.42 -38.75 -15.24
CA LYS A 745 2.09 -38.16 -15.49
C LYS A 745 1.86 -36.81 -14.84
N GLU A 746 2.89 -36.26 -14.18
CA GLU A 746 2.79 -34.96 -13.51
C GLU A 746 2.55 -33.85 -14.53
N ILE A 747 1.51 -33.04 -14.32
CA ILE A 747 1.15 -31.91 -15.18
C ILE A 747 1.88 -30.62 -14.79
N SER A 748 2.50 -30.02 -15.78
CA SER A 748 3.01 -28.65 -15.71
C SER A 748 2.07 -27.71 -16.45
N TYR A 749 1.80 -26.54 -15.89
CA TYR A 749 0.93 -25.54 -16.48
C TYR A 749 1.63 -24.18 -16.58
N THR A 750 1.20 -23.35 -17.50
CA THR A 750 1.68 -21.98 -17.66
C THR A 750 0.63 -20.99 -17.16
N ASP A 751 0.99 -20.19 -16.16
CA ASP A 751 0.21 -19.05 -15.67
C ASP A 751 0.91 -17.75 -16.06
N MET A 752 0.66 -17.28 -17.27
CA MET A 752 1.30 -16.09 -17.80
C MET A 752 0.87 -14.82 -17.05
N VAL A 753 -0.42 -14.73 -16.73
CA VAL A 753 -1.00 -13.57 -16.02
C VAL A 753 -0.48 -13.52 -14.58
N GLY A 754 -0.51 -14.64 -13.85
CA GLY A 754 -0.02 -14.70 -12.48
C GLY A 754 1.46 -14.32 -12.37
N THR A 755 2.28 -14.81 -13.29
CA THR A 755 3.72 -14.49 -13.33
C THR A 755 3.96 -13.01 -13.62
N MET A 756 3.27 -12.44 -14.62
CA MET A 756 3.36 -11.00 -14.92
C MET A 756 2.88 -10.14 -13.74
N MET A 757 1.71 -10.46 -13.16
CA MET A 757 1.12 -9.69 -12.07
C MET A 757 1.91 -9.81 -10.76
N SER A 758 2.48 -10.98 -10.48
CA SER A 758 3.41 -11.18 -9.36
C SER A 758 4.65 -10.27 -9.48
N SER A 759 5.23 -10.18 -10.67
CA SER A 759 6.37 -9.31 -10.95
C SER A 759 6.01 -7.82 -10.78
N ILE A 760 4.89 -7.38 -11.34
CA ILE A 760 4.39 -6.01 -11.19
C ILE A 760 4.09 -5.68 -9.73
N SER A 761 3.42 -6.59 -9.01
CA SER A 761 3.11 -6.44 -7.59
C SER A 761 4.38 -6.34 -6.74
N THR A 762 5.42 -7.10 -7.05
CA THR A 762 6.72 -7.04 -6.38
C THR A 762 7.38 -5.67 -6.57
N ILE A 763 7.37 -5.13 -7.78
CA ILE A 763 7.92 -3.79 -8.08
C ILE A 763 7.13 -2.72 -7.31
N ILE A 764 5.80 -2.76 -7.35
CA ILE A 764 4.95 -1.79 -6.64
C ILE A 764 5.15 -1.88 -5.13
N ASN A 765 5.26 -3.08 -4.58
CA ASN A 765 5.54 -3.28 -3.16
C ASN A 765 6.92 -2.74 -2.78
N ALA A 766 7.95 -2.98 -3.58
CA ALA A 766 9.30 -2.45 -3.34
C ALA A 766 9.30 -0.91 -3.33
N ILE A 767 8.69 -0.27 -4.33
CA ILE A 767 8.54 1.19 -4.40
C ILE A 767 7.76 1.70 -3.17
N SER A 768 6.65 1.04 -2.82
CA SER A 768 5.81 1.42 -1.68
C SER A 768 6.59 1.33 -0.36
N TYR A 769 7.40 0.29 -0.15
CA TYR A 769 8.23 0.15 1.06
C TYR A 769 9.30 1.26 1.17
N VAL A 770 9.95 1.60 0.06
CA VAL A 770 10.92 2.71 0.03
C VAL A 770 10.24 4.04 0.37
N LEU A 771 9.10 4.33 -0.23
CA LEU A 771 8.33 5.54 0.05
C LEU A 771 7.82 5.57 1.49
N MET A 772 7.33 4.43 2.02
CA MET A 772 6.93 4.31 3.44
C MET A 772 8.09 4.56 4.39
N ALA A 773 9.30 4.11 4.07
CA ALA A 773 10.49 4.38 4.87
C ALA A 773 10.80 5.89 4.94
N PHE A 774 10.75 6.61 3.81
CA PHE A 774 10.90 8.08 3.79
C PHE A 774 9.80 8.78 4.59
N ALA A 775 8.57 8.35 4.47
CA ALA A 775 7.46 8.92 5.22
C ALA A 775 7.57 8.62 6.73
N ALA A 776 8.08 7.45 7.13
CA ALA A 776 8.38 7.13 8.52
C ALA A 776 9.43 8.07 9.13
N ILE A 777 10.48 8.43 8.38
CA ILE A 777 11.46 9.43 8.79
C ILE A 777 10.77 10.79 9.01
N SER A 778 9.89 11.20 8.09
CA SER A 778 9.10 12.44 8.23
C SER A 778 8.23 12.44 9.49
N LEU A 779 7.63 11.29 9.85
CA LEU A 779 6.86 11.13 11.10
C LEU A 779 7.73 11.31 12.35
N VAL A 780 8.93 10.75 12.36
CA VAL A 780 9.87 10.92 13.48
C VAL A 780 10.24 12.40 13.63
N VAL A 781 10.57 13.09 12.55
CA VAL A 781 10.86 14.53 12.56
C VAL A 781 9.66 15.33 13.07
N SER A 782 8.44 15.03 12.59
CA SER A 782 7.21 15.67 13.07
C SER A 782 6.97 15.44 14.56
N SER A 783 7.22 14.23 15.07
CA SER A 783 7.11 13.90 16.50
C SER A 783 8.10 14.71 17.36
N ILE A 784 9.34 14.84 16.91
CA ILE A 784 10.37 15.66 17.58
C ILE A 784 9.95 17.13 17.57
N MET A 785 9.48 17.65 16.45
CA MET A 785 9.01 19.04 16.33
C MET A 785 7.86 19.32 17.30
N ILE A 786 6.87 18.42 17.39
CA ILE A 786 5.76 18.54 18.36
C ILE A 786 6.32 18.53 19.80
N GLY A 787 7.29 17.67 20.09
CA GLY A 787 7.97 17.64 21.39
C GLY A 787 8.64 18.97 21.74
N ILE A 788 9.35 19.58 20.79
CA ILE A 788 10.01 20.90 20.97
C ILE A 788 8.97 22.01 21.20
N ILE A 789 7.93 22.08 20.38
CA ILE A 789 6.89 23.10 20.50
C ILE A 789 6.14 22.96 21.84
N THR A 790 5.85 21.72 22.24
CA THR A 790 5.22 21.43 23.54
C THR A 790 6.15 21.82 24.70
N TYR A 791 7.46 21.59 24.58
CA TYR A 791 8.45 22.02 25.56
C TYR A 791 8.49 23.55 25.71
N ILE A 792 8.50 24.29 24.62
CA ILE A 792 8.41 25.77 24.63
C ILE A 792 7.10 26.22 25.28
N SER A 793 5.98 25.56 24.99
CA SER A 793 4.69 25.85 25.63
C SER A 793 4.73 25.64 27.15
N VAL A 794 5.45 24.62 27.63
CA VAL A 794 5.67 24.38 29.07
C VAL A 794 6.46 25.53 29.70
N LEU A 795 7.52 26.01 29.04
CA LEU A 795 8.33 27.12 29.55
C LEU A 795 7.54 28.41 29.67
N GLU A 796 6.74 28.75 28.65
CA GLU A 796 5.86 29.96 28.70
C GLU A 796 4.77 29.86 29.78
N ARG A 797 4.39 28.69 30.21
CA ARG A 797 3.33 28.46 31.20
C ARG A 797 3.87 28.07 32.59
N THR A 798 5.16 28.31 32.82
CA THR A 798 5.82 27.96 34.08
C THR A 798 5.07 28.58 35.29
N LYS A 799 4.63 29.83 35.19
CA LYS A 799 3.85 30.52 36.24
C LYS A 799 2.49 29.85 36.51
N GLU A 800 1.76 29.42 35.46
CA GLU A 800 0.50 28.68 35.61
C GLU A 800 0.72 27.33 36.30
N ILE A 801 1.82 26.63 35.96
CA ILE A 801 2.22 25.37 36.62
C ILE A 801 2.51 25.62 38.10
N GLY A 802 3.22 26.73 38.41
CA GLY A 802 3.47 27.17 39.80
C GLY A 802 2.19 27.38 40.60
N VAL A 803 1.22 28.09 40.02
CA VAL A 803 -0.10 28.31 40.66
C VAL A 803 -0.82 26.99 40.90
N LEU A 804 -0.89 26.09 39.94
CA LEU A 804 -1.53 24.80 40.10
C LEU A 804 -0.85 23.96 41.19
N ARG A 805 0.48 23.95 41.22
CA ARG A 805 1.26 23.22 42.25
C ARG A 805 1.08 23.81 43.63
N SER A 806 1.02 25.12 43.75
CA SER A 806 0.82 25.81 45.05
C SER A 806 -0.58 25.55 45.64
N ILE A 807 -1.58 25.32 44.81
CA ILE A 807 -2.94 24.97 45.24
C ILE A 807 -3.05 23.42 45.57
N GLY A 808 -1.96 22.65 45.36
CA GLY A 808 -1.91 21.25 45.71
C GLY A 808 -2.13 20.28 44.55
N ALA A 809 -1.95 20.72 43.29
CA ALA A 809 -1.92 19.79 42.15
C ALA A 809 -0.72 18.84 42.27
N SER A 810 -0.99 17.53 42.15
CA SER A 810 0.10 16.54 42.14
C SER A 810 0.93 16.58 40.87
N LYS A 811 2.18 16.09 40.92
CA LYS A 811 3.02 15.92 39.75
C LYS A 811 2.33 15.14 38.61
N LYS A 812 1.49 14.15 39.00
CA LYS A 812 0.70 13.34 38.04
C LYS A 812 -0.44 14.11 37.39
N ASP A 813 -1.06 15.05 38.13
CA ASP A 813 -2.16 15.85 37.58
C ASP A 813 -1.61 16.86 36.56
N ILE A 814 -0.47 17.49 36.82
CA ILE A 814 0.23 18.33 35.85
C ILE A 814 0.59 17.54 34.58
N SER A 815 1.23 16.37 34.74
CA SER A 815 1.56 15.50 33.60
C SER A 815 0.33 15.09 32.78
N ARG A 816 -0.81 14.77 33.43
CA ARG A 816 -2.07 14.45 32.75
C ARG A 816 -2.61 15.60 31.90
N VAL A 817 -2.53 16.82 32.39
CA VAL A 817 -2.98 18.01 31.63
C VAL A 817 -2.15 18.16 30.35
N PHE A 818 -0.83 18.06 30.45
CA PHE A 818 0.04 18.18 29.24
C PHE A 818 -0.07 16.98 28.32
N ASN A 819 -0.23 15.75 28.85
CA ASN A 819 -0.48 14.57 28.00
C ASN A 819 -1.84 14.67 27.30
N ALA A 820 -2.88 15.20 27.96
CA ALA A 820 -4.17 15.46 27.33
C ALA A 820 -4.06 16.50 26.21
N GLU A 821 -3.22 17.52 26.38
CA GLU A 821 -2.92 18.54 25.35
C GLU A 821 -2.29 17.88 24.10
N THR A 822 -1.29 17.00 24.28
CA THR A 822 -0.64 16.29 23.17
C THR A 822 -1.58 15.32 22.46
N ILE A 823 -2.47 14.63 23.20
CA ILE A 823 -3.51 13.77 22.61
C ILE A 823 -4.45 14.57 21.70
N ILE A 824 -4.91 15.74 22.15
CA ILE A 824 -5.79 16.60 21.35
C ILE A 824 -5.06 17.10 20.10
N ILE A 825 -3.81 17.55 20.23
CA ILE A 825 -3.00 18.00 19.09
C ILE A 825 -2.80 16.87 18.10
N GLY A 826 -2.48 15.66 18.56
CA GLY A 826 -2.31 14.47 17.70
C GLY A 826 -3.58 14.08 16.97
N PHE A 827 -4.71 14.13 17.65
CA PHE A 827 -6.02 13.85 17.03
C PHE A 827 -6.37 14.88 15.93
N VAL A 828 -6.19 16.16 16.23
CA VAL A 828 -6.41 17.24 15.25
C VAL A 828 -5.42 17.13 14.08
N ALA A 829 -4.14 16.84 14.34
CA ALA A 829 -3.13 16.63 13.29
C ALA A 829 -3.49 15.46 12.38
N GLY A 830 -3.95 14.33 12.95
CA GLY A 830 -4.43 13.18 12.19
C GLY A 830 -5.62 13.53 11.30
N LEU A 831 -6.62 14.24 11.83
CA LEU A 831 -7.78 14.67 11.04
C LEU A 831 -7.41 15.67 9.93
N ILE A 832 -6.52 16.62 10.21
CA ILE A 832 -6.01 17.54 9.19
C ILE A 832 -5.26 16.76 8.12
N GLY A 833 -4.40 15.81 8.52
CA GLY A 833 -3.64 14.97 7.59
C GLY A 833 -4.54 14.21 6.63
N ILE A 834 -5.56 13.52 7.14
CA ILE A 834 -6.54 12.80 6.31
C ILE A 834 -7.33 13.76 5.43
N GLY A 835 -7.84 14.87 5.99
CA GLY A 835 -8.62 15.84 5.23
C GLY A 835 -7.85 16.44 4.05
N VAL A 836 -6.57 16.79 4.28
CA VAL A 836 -5.69 17.30 3.23
C VAL A 836 -5.40 16.20 2.19
N THR A 837 -5.17 14.96 2.61
CA THR A 837 -4.93 13.83 1.69
C THR A 837 -6.14 13.60 0.79
N VAL A 838 -7.35 13.55 1.33
CA VAL A 838 -8.58 13.39 0.54
C VAL A 838 -8.75 14.54 -0.48
N LEU A 839 -8.41 15.77 -0.08
CA LEU A 839 -8.42 16.91 -1.00
C LEU A 839 -7.36 16.81 -2.09
N LEU A 840 -6.14 16.32 -1.76
CA LEU A 840 -5.05 16.14 -2.72
C LEU A 840 -5.30 14.95 -3.66
N ASN A 841 -6.05 13.95 -3.27
CA ASN A 841 -6.42 12.84 -4.16
C ASN A 841 -7.24 13.31 -5.37
N ILE A 842 -7.99 14.42 -5.27
CA ILE A 842 -8.75 14.97 -6.39
C ILE A 842 -7.84 15.40 -7.55
N PRO A 843 -6.88 16.34 -7.38
CA PRO A 843 -5.98 16.72 -8.45
C PRO A 843 -5.04 15.56 -8.86
N ILE A 844 -4.66 14.67 -7.95
CA ILE A 844 -3.82 13.50 -8.28
C ILE A 844 -4.58 12.58 -9.25
N ASN A 845 -5.84 12.26 -8.98
CA ASN A 845 -6.67 11.47 -9.90
C ASN A 845 -6.85 12.16 -11.26
N ALA A 846 -7.00 13.49 -11.29
CA ALA A 846 -7.09 14.23 -12.54
C ALA A 846 -5.78 14.14 -13.36
N VAL A 847 -4.63 14.20 -12.70
CA VAL A 847 -3.32 14.03 -13.35
C VAL A 847 -3.15 12.60 -13.88
N ILE A 848 -3.47 11.58 -13.06
CA ILE A 848 -3.39 10.17 -13.46
C ILE A 848 -4.31 9.92 -14.67
N HIS A 849 -5.52 10.44 -14.63
CA HIS A 849 -6.46 10.30 -15.75
C HIS A 849 -5.92 10.95 -17.03
N HIS A 850 -5.32 12.15 -16.93
CA HIS A 850 -4.77 12.85 -18.10
C HIS A 850 -3.59 12.10 -18.76
N PHE A 851 -2.69 11.51 -17.96
CA PHE A 851 -1.48 10.85 -18.50
C PHE A 851 -1.64 9.35 -18.76
N ALA A 852 -2.46 8.67 -17.98
CA ALA A 852 -2.60 7.22 -18.04
C ALA A 852 -4.02 6.74 -18.41
N GLY A 853 -5.00 7.64 -18.57
CA GLY A 853 -6.39 7.28 -18.84
C GLY A 853 -7.15 6.64 -17.66
N LEU A 854 -6.50 6.46 -16.50
CA LEU A 854 -7.04 5.73 -15.37
C LEU A 854 -7.88 6.61 -14.45
N THR A 855 -9.06 6.15 -14.05
CA THR A 855 -9.97 6.88 -13.17
C THR A 855 -9.96 6.33 -11.74
N GLY A 856 -9.97 7.23 -10.74
CA GLY A 856 -10.23 6.85 -9.35
C GLY A 856 -9.13 6.03 -8.64
N VAL A 857 -7.89 6.06 -9.13
CA VAL A 857 -6.77 5.28 -8.60
C VAL A 857 -6.36 5.73 -7.19
N ALA A 858 -6.28 7.03 -6.92
CA ALA A 858 -5.91 7.51 -5.58
C ALA A 858 -7.15 7.53 -4.67
N LYS A 859 -7.30 6.50 -3.82
CA LYS A 859 -8.41 6.36 -2.89
C LYS A 859 -7.91 5.91 -1.52
N LEU A 860 -8.13 6.73 -0.48
CA LEU A 860 -7.69 6.38 0.87
C LEU A 860 -8.69 5.39 1.52
N PRO A 861 -8.28 4.18 1.89
CA PRO A 861 -9.15 3.24 2.58
C PRO A 861 -9.51 3.76 3.98
N VAL A 862 -10.79 3.63 4.37
CA VAL A 862 -11.31 4.14 5.65
C VAL A 862 -10.56 3.54 6.84
N THR A 863 -10.25 2.25 6.77
CA THR A 863 -9.48 1.54 7.81
C THR A 863 -8.07 2.10 7.94
N GLY A 864 -7.38 2.36 6.81
CA GLY A 864 -6.07 3.00 6.77
C GLY A 864 -6.10 4.41 7.35
N GLY A 865 -7.11 5.21 6.99
CA GLY A 865 -7.32 6.54 7.55
C GLY A 865 -7.51 6.51 9.07
N ALA A 866 -8.36 5.63 9.60
CA ALA A 866 -8.57 5.47 11.04
C ALA A 866 -7.28 5.07 11.77
N LEU A 867 -6.52 4.13 11.22
CA LEU A 867 -5.23 3.69 11.76
C LEU A 867 -4.22 4.85 11.82
N LEU A 868 -4.15 5.69 10.79
CA LEU A 868 -3.26 6.84 10.75
C LEU A 868 -3.59 7.89 11.84
N VAL A 869 -4.89 8.11 12.17
CA VAL A 869 -5.27 8.96 13.30
C VAL A 869 -4.75 8.38 14.61
N VAL A 870 -4.88 7.07 14.82
CA VAL A 870 -4.36 6.40 16.03
C VAL A 870 -2.84 6.54 16.10
N ILE A 871 -2.13 6.31 15.01
CA ILE A 871 -0.67 6.48 14.93
C ILE A 871 -0.28 7.92 15.26
N SER A 872 -0.99 8.91 14.71
CA SER A 872 -0.77 10.34 15.01
C SER A 872 -0.87 10.62 16.52
N VAL A 873 -1.93 10.12 17.17
CA VAL A 873 -2.13 10.29 18.61
C VAL A 873 -1.01 9.62 19.41
N VAL A 874 -0.62 8.40 19.05
CA VAL A 874 0.45 7.66 19.76
C VAL A 874 1.78 8.40 19.65
N LEU A 875 2.16 8.82 18.44
CA LEU A 875 3.44 9.52 18.19
C LEU A 875 3.50 10.88 18.88
N THR A 876 2.42 11.65 18.85
CA THR A 876 2.36 12.93 19.56
C THR A 876 2.40 12.75 21.07
N MET A 877 1.78 11.67 21.60
CA MET A 877 1.87 11.33 23.01
C MET A 877 3.31 10.98 23.41
N ILE A 878 4.02 10.20 22.59
CA ILE A 878 5.45 9.87 22.83
C ILE A 878 6.30 11.16 22.83
N GLY A 879 6.15 12.02 21.84
CA GLY A 879 6.84 13.31 21.77
C GLY A 879 6.54 14.22 22.94
N GLY A 880 5.34 14.16 23.52
CA GLY A 880 4.90 14.94 24.67
C GLY A 880 5.36 14.40 26.04
N LEU A 881 5.85 13.15 26.14
CA LEU A 881 6.25 12.55 27.43
C LEU A 881 7.38 13.31 28.14
N ILE A 882 8.38 13.77 27.40
CA ILE A 882 9.52 14.54 27.96
C ILE A 882 9.05 15.89 28.47
N PRO A 883 8.37 16.74 27.66
CA PRO A 883 7.82 18.02 28.13
C PRO A 883 6.90 17.90 29.34
N SER A 884 6.02 16.91 29.33
CA SER A 884 5.07 16.70 30.44
C SER A 884 5.76 16.30 31.74
N ARG A 885 6.86 15.52 31.66
CA ARG A 885 7.69 15.20 32.84
C ARG A 885 8.44 16.42 33.36
N VAL A 886 8.99 17.25 32.47
CA VAL A 886 9.66 18.52 32.84
C VAL A 886 8.65 19.44 33.53
N ALA A 887 7.46 19.63 32.95
CA ALA A 887 6.39 20.42 33.55
C ALA A 887 6.05 19.95 34.97
N SER A 888 5.92 18.63 35.17
CA SER A 888 5.53 18.03 36.45
C SER A 888 6.59 18.17 37.55
N LYS A 889 7.87 18.32 37.20
CA LYS A 889 9.00 18.44 38.15
C LYS A 889 9.35 19.88 38.52
N LYS A 890 8.73 20.89 37.89
CA LYS A 890 8.98 22.30 38.24
C LYS A 890 8.66 22.57 39.69
N ASP A 891 9.60 23.26 40.38
CA ASP A 891 9.41 23.72 41.74
C ASP A 891 8.33 24.82 41.80
N PRO A 892 7.35 24.77 42.69
CA PRO A 892 6.28 25.76 42.77
C PRO A 892 6.79 27.15 43.14
N VAL A 893 7.82 27.29 44.00
CA VAL A 893 8.36 28.58 44.43
C VAL A 893 9.13 29.25 43.32
N GLU A 894 10.01 28.50 42.62
CA GLU A 894 10.74 28.99 41.47
C GLU A 894 9.80 29.37 40.31
N ALA A 895 8.78 28.53 40.08
CA ALA A 895 7.82 28.77 39.02
C ALA A 895 6.96 30.02 39.23
N LEU A 896 6.65 30.38 40.50
CA LEU A 896 5.91 31.59 40.83
C LEU A 896 6.78 32.86 40.81
N ARG A 897 8.09 32.72 40.98
CA ARG A 897 9.06 33.84 40.92
C ARG A 897 9.58 34.12 39.52
N SER A 898 9.39 33.18 38.57
CA SER A 898 9.79 33.42 37.16
C SER A 898 8.94 34.54 36.56
N GLU A 899 9.59 35.59 36.02
CA GLU A 899 8.95 36.69 35.30
C GLU A 899 8.28 36.24 33.99
#